data_a071fb949330b7ad235eff75314e3bcb
#
_entry.id   a071fb949330b7ad235eff75314e3bcb
#
_cell.length_a   1.000
_cell.length_b   1.000
_cell.length_c   1.000
_cell.angle_alpha   90.00
_cell.angle_beta   90.00
_cell.angle_gamma   90.00
#
_symmetry.space_group_name_H-M   'P 1'
#
loop_
_entity.id
_entity.type
_entity.pdbx_description
1 polymer ?
#
loop_
_entity_poly.entity_id
_entity_poly.type
_entity_poly.pdbx_seq_one_letter_code
_entity_poly.pdbx_strand_id
1 'polypeptide(L)'
;MVVLFFVVVAQGIFGSMPTFEELENPKSSLATEILSEDGKLLGKYYFENRTNTHFQELSPNVINALIATEDARFYEHSGIDFRAIFRVFWGVATGASKGGGSTITQQLAKNLFPRKPNRTFGETVMIKFKEWITAIKLERNYSKEEILAMYLNTVDFGSQSFGIKSAAKTYFNKEPNQLNPEEAALLVGILKAPTWFSPVRNPVRALERRNTVLLQMQRYEYISKTEFDSLRALPLDMENYRIQDHTTGLATYFREYLRAYLTEWCNSHKKEDGSEYSLYRDGLRIHTTINYKMQEYAEKAVAAYIGKELQPSFYAHWKGVPSAPFVFEKTDERKEINNLLLSSMRRTDRYASMKSQGYTEPDIVNQFKVKTSMKVFTWRGERDTVMTPFDSIRYYKFFLQCGLMSMDPHTGGVKAYVGGIDYRHFQYDHVKFSKRQVGSTFKPFLYALAMQEGESPCARYPNVQPVIELDNGTVWAPENTSEERRGQQVTLKWALANSNNWISGQLIRKYSPPAVVALAHKMGITSDIPAVYSIALGSCDISLYEMVGAMSVFANKGVFTEPYFINKIEDKDGNLIQDFKPKKQEAISEETAYLMLQLMQGVVAYGTGVRLKYKYGFDNPIAGKTGTTQNQSDGWFMGITPDLVSGVWVGCEDRSAHFRTLALGQGANTALPVWALYMQQVYADPGLHIIKDKNFDPPKKPLEVDFDCGDEENAIANPNKPAKKKKKAVIDTDEF
;
A
#
# COMPACT_ATOMS: atom_id res chain seq x y z
N MET A 1 -1.06 13.51 60.04
CA MET A 1 -0.93 14.30 58.80
C MET A 1 -0.78 13.47 57.56
N VAL A 2 0.19 12.53 57.43
CA VAL A 2 0.41 11.70 56.25
C VAL A 2 -0.82 10.84 55.88
N VAL A 3 -1.46 10.13 56.84
CA VAL A 3 -2.66 9.31 56.61
C VAL A 3 -3.84 10.14 56.09
N LEU A 4 -4.04 11.35 56.67
CA LEU A 4 -5.10 12.28 56.26
C LEU A 4 -4.87 12.75 54.82
N PHE A 5 -3.62 13.01 54.43
CA PHE A 5 -3.28 13.37 53.05
C PHE A 5 -3.57 12.24 52.06
N PHE A 6 -3.24 10.98 52.41
CA PHE A 6 -3.60 9.81 51.59
C PHE A 6 -5.12 9.67 51.39
N VAL A 7 -5.94 9.94 52.46
CA VAL A 7 -7.39 9.90 52.34
C VAL A 7 -7.92 10.99 51.44
N VAL A 8 -7.37 12.19 51.51
CA VAL A 8 -7.74 13.35 50.65
C VAL A 8 -7.40 13.08 49.19
N VAL A 9 -6.24 12.50 48.90
CA VAL A 9 -5.85 12.13 47.55
C VAL A 9 -6.72 10.97 47.01
N ALA A 10 -7.06 10.01 47.87
CA ALA A 10 -7.92 8.86 47.50
C ALA A 10 -9.36 9.28 47.18
N GLN A 11 -9.85 10.38 47.73
CA GLN A 11 -11.17 10.96 47.43
C GLN A 11 -11.20 11.80 46.14
N GLY A 12 -10.08 11.89 45.40
CA GLY A 12 -10.04 12.52 44.08
C GLY A 12 -9.98 14.05 44.09
N ILE A 13 -9.72 14.71 45.24
CA ILE A 13 -9.65 16.17 45.35
C ILE A 13 -8.55 16.77 44.46
N PHE A 14 -7.52 16.00 44.15
CA PHE A 14 -6.42 16.37 43.23
C PHE A 14 -6.55 15.74 41.83
N GLY A 15 -7.79 15.48 41.39
CA GLY A 15 -8.15 14.87 40.10
C GLY A 15 -8.59 13.41 40.20
N SER A 16 -9.40 12.95 39.25
CA SER A 16 -10.01 11.61 39.22
C SER A 16 -8.99 10.50 39.42
N MET A 17 -9.38 9.52 40.23
CA MET A 17 -8.68 8.22 40.34
C MET A 17 -9.26 7.25 39.32
N PRO A 18 -8.51 6.33 38.76
CA PRO A 18 -9.05 5.29 37.88
C PRO A 18 -10.13 4.50 38.58
N THR A 19 -11.24 4.25 37.90
CA THR A 19 -12.31 3.35 38.39
C THR A 19 -11.85 1.90 38.32
N PHE A 20 -12.54 0.99 39.03
CA PHE A 20 -12.24 -0.44 38.93
C PHE A 20 -12.46 -0.96 37.50
N GLU A 21 -13.47 -0.47 36.80
CA GLU A 21 -13.75 -0.80 35.42
C GLU A 21 -12.62 -0.34 34.48
N GLU A 22 -11.98 0.81 34.75
CA GLU A 22 -10.78 1.28 34.05
C GLU A 22 -9.52 0.51 34.45
N LEU A 23 -9.49 -0.15 35.60
CA LEU A 23 -8.39 -1.01 36.06
C LEU A 23 -8.54 -2.44 35.54
N GLU A 24 -9.76 -2.96 35.45
CA GLU A 24 -10.09 -4.28 34.87
C GLU A 24 -9.99 -4.27 33.35
N ASN A 25 -10.51 -3.23 32.77
CA ASN A 25 -10.39 -2.93 31.36
C ASN A 25 -9.67 -1.56 31.25
N PRO A 26 -8.35 -1.51 31.43
CA PRO A 26 -7.61 -0.30 31.10
C PRO A 26 -7.99 -0.03 29.65
N LYS A 27 -8.67 1.14 29.33
CA LYS A 27 -9.22 1.46 28.00
C LYS A 27 -8.30 0.84 26.98
N SER A 28 -8.54 -0.45 26.76
CA SER A 28 -7.67 -1.30 25.97
C SER A 28 -7.75 -0.71 24.58
N SER A 29 -6.63 -0.23 24.09
CA SER A 29 -6.52 0.24 22.71
C SER A 29 -6.92 -0.94 21.84
N LEU A 30 -8.20 -1.00 21.48
CA LEU A 30 -8.72 -2.04 20.63
C LEU A 30 -8.22 -1.75 19.22
N ALA A 31 -7.60 -2.76 18.62
CA ALA A 31 -7.14 -2.64 17.25
C ALA A 31 -8.31 -2.39 16.30
N THR A 32 -8.20 -1.40 15.44
CA THR A 32 -9.13 -1.22 14.32
C THR A 32 -8.92 -2.31 13.29
N GLU A 33 -9.98 -2.99 12.91
CA GLU A 33 -9.97 -4.09 11.94
C GLU A 33 -10.32 -3.56 10.55
N ILE A 34 -9.52 -3.93 9.55
CA ILE A 34 -9.79 -3.67 8.16
C ILE A 34 -10.32 -4.94 7.52
N LEU A 35 -11.57 -4.92 7.14
CA LEU A 35 -12.29 -6.06 6.60
C LEU A 35 -12.51 -5.90 5.10
N SER A 36 -12.31 -6.97 4.36
CA SER A 36 -12.69 -7.04 2.95
C SER A 36 -14.21 -7.08 2.79
N GLU A 37 -14.70 -6.94 1.57
CA GLU A 37 -16.12 -7.04 1.23
C GLU A 37 -16.74 -8.38 1.67
N ASP A 38 -15.97 -9.47 1.57
CA ASP A 38 -16.33 -10.81 1.99
C ASP A 38 -16.05 -11.10 3.49
N GLY A 39 -15.84 -10.04 4.29
CA GLY A 39 -15.72 -10.10 5.75
C GLY A 39 -14.40 -10.67 6.27
N LYS A 40 -13.40 -10.91 5.40
CA LYS A 40 -12.09 -11.41 5.82
C LYS A 40 -11.18 -10.28 6.27
N LEU A 41 -10.33 -10.57 7.23
CA LEU A 41 -9.38 -9.60 7.77
C LEU A 41 -8.26 -9.34 6.75
N LEU A 42 -8.15 -8.08 6.29
CA LEU A 42 -7.03 -7.59 5.48
C LEU A 42 -5.85 -7.13 6.35
N GLY A 43 -6.14 -6.58 7.52
CA GLY A 43 -5.13 -6.11 8.45
C GLY A 43 -5.74 -5.38 9.64
N LYS A 44 -4.88 -4.91 10.54
CA LYS A 44 -5.29 -4.18 11.74
C LYS A 44 -4.45 -2.91 11.90
N TYR A 45 -5.07 -1.83 12.40
CA TYR A 45 -4.36 -0.68 12.91
C TYR A 45 -4.42 -0.70 14.44
N TYR A 46 -3.28 -0.67 15.06
CA TYR A 46 -3.15 -0.68 16.51
C TYR A 46 -1.98 0.22 16.92
N PHE A 47 -2.14 0.87 18.02
CA PHE A 47 -1.04 1.60 18.65
C PHE A 47 -0.11 0.63 19.37
N GLU A 48 -0.70 -0.48 19.83
CA GLU A 48 -0.06 -1.50 20.64
C GLU A 48 -0.70 -2.86 20.27
N ASN A 49 0.10 -3.80 19.79
CA ASN A 49 -0.39 -5.15 19.51
C ASN A 49 -0.56 -5.92 20.84
N ARG A 50 -1.64 -5.62 21.58
CA ARG A 50 -1.94 -6.28 22.86
C ARG A 50 -2.85 -7.47 22.61
N THR A 51 -2.31 -8.66 22.77
CA THR A 51 -3.07 -9.89 23.00
C THR A 51 -2.93 -10.23 24.47
N ASN A 52 -4.02 -10.24 25.22
CA ASN A 52 -4.01 -10.61 26.64
C ASN A 52 -3.53 -12.06 26.76
N THR A 53 -2.46 -12.25 27.53
CA THR A 53 -1.89 -13.55 27.88
C THR A 53 -2.26 -13.82 29.33
N HIS A 54 -2.87 -14.97 29.60
CA HIS A 54 -3.15 -15.40 30.97
C HIS A 54 -1.86 -15.85 31.65
N PHE A 55 -1.83 -15.81 32.99
CA PHE A 55 -0.64 -16.18 33.75
C PHE A 55 -0.14 -17.59 33.41
N GLN A 56 -1.04 -18.54 33.22
CA GLN A 56 -0.74 -19.93 32.85
C GLN A 56 -0.08 -20.10 31.47
N GLU A 57 -0.19 -19.07 30.63
CA GLU A 57 0.41 -19.05 29.30
C GLU A 57 1.81 -18.37 29.31
N LEU A 58 2.28 -17.94 30.47
CA LEU A 58 3.61 -17.33 30.63
C LEU A 58 4.67 -18.36 30.96
N SER A 59 5.87 -18.21 30.38
CA SER A 59 7.02 -19.01 30.77
C SER A 59 7.44 -18.67 32.20
N PRO A 60 7.73 -19.66 33.05
CA PRO A 60 8.32 -19.44 34.38
C PRO A 60 9.61 -18.62 34.29
N ASN A 61 10.35 -18.73 33.18
CA ASN A 61 11.60 -17.96 32.96
C ASN A 61 11.35 -16.44 32.91
N VAL A 62 10.24 -16.00 32.27
CA VAL A 62 9.86 -14.59 32.18
C VAL A 62 9.48 -14.04 33.56
N ILE A 63 8.69 -14.81 34.31
CA ILE A 63 8.24 -14.47 35.66
C ILE A 63 9.44 -14.33 36.59
N ASN A 64 10.33 -15.33 36.59
CA ASN A 64 11.54 -15.35 37.41
C ASN A 64 12.51 -14.21 37.06
N ALA A 65 12.73 -13.96 35.77
CA ALA A 65 13.56 -12.85 35.30
C ALA A 65 13.00 -11.49 35.74
N LEU A 66 11.69 -11.29 35.62
CA LEU A 66 11.00 -10.06 36.01
C LEU A 66 11.11 -9.83 37.51
N ILE A 67 10.73 -10.81 38.34
CA ILE A 67 10.77 -10.71 39.79
C ILE A 67 12.20 -10.49 40.29
N ALA A 68 13.17 -11.28 39.81
CA ALA A 68 14.57 -11.15 40.20
C ALA A 68 15.16 -9.76 39.88
N THR A 69 14.68 -9.12 38.81
CA THR A 69 15.27 -7.87 38.32
C THR A 69 14.56 -6.63 38.83
N GLU A 70 13.21 -6.62 38.81
CA GLU A 70 12.42 -5.44 39.10
C GLU A 70 11.89 -5.40 40.54
N ASP A 71 11.58 -6.56 41.12
CA ASP A 71 10.95 -6.62 42.46
C ASP A 71 11.17 -7.97 43.16
N ALA A 72 12.37 -8.21 43.65
CA ALA A 72 12.76 -9.51 44.23
C ALA A 72 11.92 -9.94 45.45
N ARG A 73 11.15 -9.04 46.06
CA ARG A 73 10.25 -9.32 47.18
C ARG A 73 8.78 -9.15 46.81
N PHE A 74 8.45 -9.29 45.59
CA PHE A 74 7.11 -9.08 45.07
C PHE A 74 6.01 -9.82 45.83
N TYR A 75 6.29 -11.03 46.26
CA TYR A 75 5.35 -11.84 47.06
C TYR A 75 5.31 -11.48 48.57
N GLU A 76 6.21 -10.64 49.05
CA GLU A 76 6.32 -10.29 50.50
C GLU A 76 5.62 -9.00 50.88
N HIS A 77 5.19 -8.17 49.92
CA HIS A 77 4.56 -6.88 50.20
C HIS A 77 3.21 -6.72 49.45
N SER A 78 2.40 -5.72 49.88
CA SER A 78 1.08 -5.41 49.29
C SER A 78 1.13 -4.09 48.51
N GLY A 79 1.87 -4.07 47.39
CA GLY A 79 1.97 -2.95 46.46
C GLY A 79 3.06 -1.94 46.74
N ILE A 80 3.48 -1.79 48.01
CA ILE A 80 4.56 -0.90 48.43
C ILE A 80 5.60 -1.67 49.24
N ASP A 81 6.83 -1.64 48.81
CA ASP A 81 7.98 -2.20 49.55
C ASP A 81 8.65 -1.12 50.38
N PHE A 82 8.24 -0.99 51.63
CA PHE A 82 8.79 0.00 52.57
C PHE A 82 10.28 -0.21 52.85
N ARG A 83 10.78 -1.47 52.84
CA ARG A 83 12.21 -1.75 53.02
C ARG A 83 13.04 -1.26 51.84
N ALA A 84 12.52 -1.39 50.58
CA ALA A 84 13.18 -0.84 49.41
C ALA A 84 13.19 0.69 49.41
N ILE A 85 12.08 1.33 49.80
CA ILE A 85 12.00 2.79 49.91
C ILE A 85 13.03 3.29 50.94
N PHE A 86 13.11 2.70 52.14
CA PHE A 86 14.08 3.06 53.15
C PHE A 86 15.52 2.89 52.67
N ARG A 87 15.82 1.78 51.97
CA ARG A 87 17.14 1.53 51.38
C ARG A 87 17.54 2.60 50.37
N VAL A 88 16.61 3.02 49.50
CA VAL A 88 16.86 4.10 48.53
C VAL A 88 17.10 5.42 49.21
N PHE A 89 16.27 5.78 50.24
CA PHE A 89 16.43 7.00 51.00
C PHE A 89 17.78 7.07 51.72
N TRP A 90 18.20 5.95 52.35
CA TRP A 90 19.51 5.83 53.01
C TRP A 90 20.65 5.91 51.98
N GLY A 91 20.49 5.30 50.79
CA GLY A 91 21.47 5.38 49.73
C GLY A 91 21.68 6.78 49.20
N VAL A 92 20.60 7.54 49.01
CA VAL A 92 20.66 8.98 48.63
C VAL A 92 21.34 9.80 49.71
N ALA A 93 21.00 9.58 50.98
CA ALA A 93 21.60 10.29 52.12
C ALA A 93 23.10 9.99 52.31
N THR A 94 23.56 8.81 51.91
CA THR A 94 24.96 8.38 52.04
C THR A 94 25.77 8.50 50.73
N GLY A 95 25.20 9.06 49.65
CA GLY A 95 25.87 9.20 48.36
C GLY A 95 26.03 7.89 47.59
N ALA A 96 25.49 6.78 48.08
CA ALA A 96 25.54 5.47 47.43
C ALA A 96 24.28 5.20 46.64
N SER A 97 24.34 5.32 45.30
CA SER A 97 23.22 4.96 44.43
C SER A 97 22.96 3.45 44.48
N LYS A 98 21.93 3.02 45.21
CA LYS A 98 21.58 1.60 45.38
C LYS A 98 20.15 1.32 44.84
N GLY A 99 20.04 1.06 43.53
CA GLY A 99 18.88 0.43 42.92
C GLY A 99 17.57 1.23 42.87
N GLY A 100 16.59 0.75 42.17
CA GLY A 100 15.21 1.31 42.12
C GLY A 100 14.39 0.95 43.37
N GLY A 101 13.43 1.79 43.73
CA GLY A 101 12.53 1.59 44.87
C GLY A 101 11.06 1.41 44.47
N SER A 102 10.75 1.27 43.21
CA SER A 102 9.36 1.07 42.69
C SER A 102 9.09 -0.43 42.50
N THR A 103 7.94 -0.87 43.01
CA THR A 103 7.47 -2.27 42.83
C THR A 103 6.86 -2.50 41.46
N ILE A 104 6.70 -3.77 41.04
CA ILE A 104 6.00 -4.14 39.81
C ILE A 104 4.59 -3.55 39.81
N THR A 105 3.86 -3.63 40.93
CA THR A 105 2.52 -3.07 41.06
C THR A 105 2.47 -1.55 40.90
N GLN A 106 3.47 -0.83 41.40
CA GLN A 106 3.60 0.61 41.19
C GLN A 106 3.95 0.96 39.75
N GLN A 107 4.76 0.15 39.09
CA GLN A 107 5.04 0.31 37.64
C GLN A 107 3.80 0.05 36.79
N LEU A 108 3.00 -0.96 37.13
CA LEU A 108 1.69 -1.20 36.50
C LEU A 108 0.77 0.00 36.69
N ALA A 109 0.60 0.46 37.92
CA ALA A 109 -0.20 1.65 38.24
C ALA A 109 0.25 2.90 37.46
N LYS A 110 1.56 3.11 37.33
CA LYS A 110 2.15 4.21 36.52
C LYS A 110 1.75 4.14 35.04
N ASN A 111 1.62 2.95 34.46
CA ASN A 111 1.24 2.77 33.05
C ASN A 111 -0.25 3.09 32.81
N LEU A 112 -1.08 3.12 33.84
CA LEU A 112 -2.52 3.45 33.77
C LEU A 112 -2.79 4.97 33.76
N PHE A 113 -1.80 5.81 34.07
CA PHE A 113 -1.95 7.26 34.08
C PHE A 113 -1.42 7.92 32.81
N PRO A 114 -2.17 8.87 32.20
CA PRO A 114 -1.70 9.61 31.02
C PRO A 114 -0.40 10.37 31.28
N ARG A 115 0.54 10.31 30.35
CA ARG A 115 1.81 11.04 30.45
C ARG A 115 1.67 12.43 29.85
N LYS A 116 1.80 13.51 30.68
CA LYS A 116 1.96 14.87 30.17
C LYS A 116 3.45 15.17 29.96
N PRO A 117 3.87 15.77 28.85
CA PRO A 117 5.29 15.95 28.50
C PRO A 117 6.02 16.96 29.44
N ASN A 118 5.35 17.99 29.92
CA ASN A 118 5.96 19.03 30.79
C ASN A 118 5.28 19.03 32.15
N ARG A 119 5.94 18.49 33.21
CA ARG A 119 5.42 18.39 34.58
C ARG A 119 6.24 19.22 35.52
N THR A 120 5.56 19.89 36.45
CA THR A 120 6.19 20.55 37.59
C THR A 120 6.62 19.52 38.66
N PHE A 121 7.52 19.92 39.57
CA PHE A 121 7.95 19.04 40.66
C PHE A 121 6.75 18.59 41.52
N GLY A 122 5.83 19.52 41.84
CA GLY A 122 4.63 19.22 42.63
C GLY A 122 3.71 18.21 41.98
N GLU A 123 3.49 18.31 40.65
CA GLU A 123 2.71 17.34 39.87
C GLU A 123 3.36 15.95 39.87
N THR A 124 4.69 15.88 39.79
CA THR A 124 5.44 14.61 39.84
C THR A 124 5.26 13.91 41.18
N VAL A 125 5.34 14.65 42.28
CA VAL A 125 5.11 14.11 43.62
C VAL A 125 3.67 13.63 43.77
N MET A 126 2.68 14.42 43.33
CA MET A 126 1.27 14.04 43.39
C MET A 126 0.95 12.77 42.61
N ILE A 127 1.52 12.64 41.41
CA ILE A 127 1.37 11.42 40.58
C ILE A 127 1.96 10.23 41.35
N LYS A 128 3.09 10.37 42.01
CA LYS A 128 3.70 9.30 42.78
C LYS A 128 2.81 8.81 43.94
N PHE A 129 2.11 9.70 44.61
CA PHE A 129 1.11 9.34 45.62
C PHE A 129 -0.10 8.61 44.99
N LYS A 130 -0.57 9.06 43.84
CA LYS A 130 -1.63 8.35 43.10
C LYS A 130 -1.20 6.95 42.67
N GLU A 131 0.04 6.78 42.19
CA GLU A 131 0.61 5.46 41.85
C GLU A 131 0.61 4.54 43.09
N TRP A 132 0.97 5.02 44.27
CA TRP A 132 0.97 4.23 45.51
C TRP A 132 -0.45 3.78 45.92
N ILE A 133 -1.41 4.72 45.90
CA ILE A 133 -2.82 4.41 46.24
C ILE A 133 -3.38 3.39 45.24
N THR A 134 -3.10 3.56 43.95
CA THR A 134 -3.56 2.63 42.92
C THR A 134 -2.89 1.27 43.07
N ALA A 135 -1.60 1.20 43.39
CA ALA A 135 -0.89 -0.04 43.65
C ALA A 135 -1.52 -0.82 44.83
N ILE A 136 -1.87 -0.14 45.95
CA ILE A 136 -2.56 -0.78 47.06
C ILE A 136 -3.95 -1.26 46.67
N LYS A 137 -4.70 -0.50 45.84
CA LYS A 137 -6.01 -0.93 45.33
C LYS A 137 -5.88 -2.17 44.45
N LEU A 138 -4.90 -2.23 43.57
CA LEU A 138 -4.64 -3.40 42.73
C LEU A 138 -4.36 -4.64 43.58
N GLU A 139 -3.46 -4.57 44.55
CA GLU A 139 -3.10 -5.68 45.42
C GLU A 139 -4.26 -6.19 46.32
N ARG A 140 -5.29 -5.35 46.55
CA ARG A 140 -6.47 -5.73 47.32
C ARG A 140 -7.51 -6.51 46.46
N ASN A 141 -7.50 -6.29 45.16
CA ASN A 141 -8.54 -6.81 44.29
C ASN A 141 -8.05 -7.91 43.32
N TYR A 142 -6.73 -8.00 43.10
CA TYR A 142 -6.11 -8.94 42.19
C TYR A 142 -5.05 -9.78 42.89
N SER A 143 -4.95 -11.02 42.51
CA SER A 143 -3.87 -11.91 42.92
C SER A 143 -2.50 -11.43 42.39
N LYS A 144 -1.44 -11.89 42.99
CA LYS A 144 -0.06 -11.65 42.51
C LYS A 144 0.14 -12.11 41.07
N GLU A 145 -0.46 -13.22 40.70
CA GLU A 145 -0.39 -13.81 39.37
C GLU A 145 -1.10 -12.94 38.32
N GLU A 146 -2.29 -12.45 38.66
CA GLU A 146 -3.03 -11.52 37.79
C GLU A 146 -2.27 -10.20 37.61
N ILE A 147 -1.66 -9.65 38.67
CA ILE A 147 -0.85 -8.43 38.59
C ILE A 147 0.36 -8.63 37.67
N LEU A 148 1.06 -9.78 37.75
CA LEU A 148 2.16 -10.09 36.85
C LEU A 148 1.69 -10.21 35.39
N ALA A 149 0.58 -10.88 35.14
CA ALA A 149 -0.01 -10.99 33.81
C ALA A 149 -0.41 -9.61 33.26
N MET A 150 -1.10 -8.80 34.06
CA MET A 150 -1.48 -7.43 33.69
C MET A 150 -0.25 -6.56 33.37
N TYR A 151 0.81 -6.65 34.17
CA TYR A 151 2.05 -5.92 33.95
C TYR A 151 2.70 -6.33 32.62
N LEU A 152 2.93 -7.62 32.43
CA LEU A 152 3.55 -8.17 31.20
C LEU A 152 2.71 -7.92 29.95
N ASN A 153 1.40 -7.80 30.06
CA ASN A 153 0.52 -7.43 28.97
C ASN A 153 0.51 -5.94 28.62
N THR A 154 1.03 -5.06 29.53
CA THR A 154 0.93 -3.60 29.36
C THR A 154 2.26 -2.90 29.08
N VAL A 155 3.40 -3.53 29.34
CA VAL A 155 4.70 -2.88 29.21
C VAL A 155 5.19 -2.83 27.76
N ASP A 156 5.97 -1.78 27.46
CA ASP A 156 6.63 -1.57 26.17
C ASP A 156 7.97 -2.30 26.12
N PHE A 157 8.10 -3.25 25.20
CA PHE A 157 9.35 -3.99 24.92
C PHE A 157 10.16 -3.39 23.77
N GLY A 158 9.78 -2.24 23.24
CA GLY A 158 10.40 -1.66 22.04
C GLY A 158 10.00 -2.36 20.74
N SER A 159 10.54 -1.91 19.62
CA SER A 159 10.22 -2.47 18.29
C SER A 159 8.71 -2.57 18.03
N GLN A 160 7.93 -1.59 18.52
CA GLN A 160 6.45 -1.55 18.46
C GLN A 160 5.76 -2.74 19.15
N SER A 161 6.46 -3.42 20.07
CA SER A 161 5.95 -4.59 20.79
C SER A 161 5.48 -4.21 22.19
N PHE A 162 4.18 -4.06 22.36
CA PHE A 162 3.53 -3.86 23.65
C PHE A 162 2.93 -5.19 24.13
N GLY A 163 3.31 -5.58 25.34
CA GLY A 163 2.95 -6.84 25.95
C GLY A 163 3.83 -8.01 25.50
N ILE A 164 3.92 -9.01 26.41
CA ILE A 164 4.86 -10.12 26.31
C ILE A 164 4.60 -10.99 25.08
N LYS A 165 3.35 -11.21 24.67
CA LYS A 165 3.02 -12.05 23.50
C LYS A 165 3.51 -11.40 22.21
N SER A 166 3.29 -10.09 22.06
CA SER A 166 3.80 -9.33 20.93
C SER A 166 5.34 -9.33 20.91
N ALA A 167 5.98 -9.16 22.08
CA ALA A 167 7.42 -9.17 22.21
C ALA A 167 8.02 -10.55 21.86
N ALA A 168 7.49 -11.64 22.43
CA ALA A 168 7.95 -12.99 22.13
C ALA A 168 7.85 -13.32 20.63
N LYS A 169 6.76 -12.89 20.01
CA LYS A 169 6.53 -13.08 18.57
C LYS A 169 7.47 -12.23 17.73
N THR A 170 7.66 -10.94 18.09
CA THR A 170 8.52 -10.00 17.36
C THR A 170 10.00 -10.38 17.44
N TYR A 171 10.49 -10.69 18.64
CA TYR A 171 11.92 -10.92 18.85
C TYR A 171 12.35 -12.34 18.51
N PHE A 172 11.49 -13.36 18.75
CA PHE A 172 11.87 -14.77 18.66
C PHE A 172 10.94 -15.64 17.83
N ASN A 173 9.82 -15.09 17.34
CA ASN A 173 8.75 -15.83 16.65
C ASN A 173 8.19 -17.01 17.48
N LYS A 174 8.13 -16.84 18.83
CA LYS A 174 7.65 -17.84 19.81
C LYS A 174 6.37 -17.37 20.52
N GLU A 175 5.66 -18.33 21.14
CA GLU A 175 4.64 -18.02 22.12
C GLU A 175 5.29 -17.74 23.48
N PRO A 176 4.63 -16.96 24.40
CA PRO A 176 5.23 -16.58 25.68
C PRO A 176 5.70 -17.74 26.56
N ASN A 177 4.99 -18.87 26.54
CA ASN A 177 5.35 -20.08 27.30
C ASN A 177 6.56 -20.84 26.75
N GLN A 178 7.03 -20.49 25.53
CA GLN A 178 8.15 -21.14 24.87
C GLN A 178 9.49 -20.39 25.05
N LEU A 179 9.47 -19.27 25.80
CA LEU A 179 10.65 -18.44 25.98
C LEU A 179 11.69 -19.14 26.88
N ASN A 180 12.91 -19.25 26.36
CA ASN A 180 14.07 -19.76 27.10
C ASN A 180 14.56 -18.73 28.15
N PRO A 181 15.41 -19.13 29.13
CA PRO A 181 15.91 -18.22 30.14
C PRO A 181 16.65 -16.99 29.59
N GLU A 182 17.52 -17.16 28.58
CA GLU A 182 18.27 -16.07 27.95
C GLU A 182 17.39 -15.12 27.14
N GLU A 183 16.32 -15.62 26.50
CA GLU A 183 15.34 -14.86 25.76
C GLU A 183 14.45 -14.04 26.72
N ALA A 184 13.99 -14.68 27.79
CA ALA A 184 13.24 -14.04 28.87
C ALA A 184 14.08 -12.94 29.53
N ALA A 185 15.36 -13.21 29.82
CA ALA A 185 16.28 -12.23 30.37
C ALA A 185 16.53 -11.05 29.44
N LEU A 186 16.58 -11.27 28.12
CA LEU A 186 16.69 -10.19 27.14
C LEU A 186 15.45 -9.30 27.16
N LEU A 187 14.23 -9.88 27.09
CA LEU A 187 12.99 -9.12 27.10
C LEU A 187 12.84 -8.29 28.38
N VAL A 188 13.07 -8.89 29.56
CA VAL A 188 13.03 -8.17 30.83
C VAL A 188 14.13 -7.08 30.89
N GLY A 189 15.28 -7.34 30.29
CA GLY A 189 16.36 -6.35 30.19
C GLY A 189 15.97 -5.10 29.41
N ILE A 190 15.19 -5.25 28.34
CA ILE A 190 14.71 -4.17 27.48
C ILE A 190 13.76 -3.23 28.25
N LEU A 191 12.96 -3.72 29.19
CA LEU A 191 11.95 -2.94 29.94
C LEU A 191 12.51 -1.69 30.60
N LYS A 192 13.77 -1.71 31.02
CA LYS A 192 14.40 -0.56 31.69
C LYS A 192 14.46 0.68 30.80
N ALA A 193 14.76 0.52 29.52
CA ALA A 193 14.80 1.58 28.52
C ALA A 193 14.77 0.95 27.11
N PRO A 194 13.59 0.74 26.51
CA PRO A 194 13.43 -0.06 25.30
C PRO A 194 14.26 0.41 24.09
N THR A 195 14.41 1.72 23.91
CA THR A 195 15.24 2.29 22.84
C THR A 195 16.73 2.10 23.09
N TRP A 196 17.18 2.25 24.36
CA TRP A 196 18.58 2.20 24.74
C TRP A 196 19.15 0.77 24.78
N PHE A 197 18.32 -0.18 25.22
CA PHE A 197 18.67 -1.61 25.30
C PHE A 197 18.09 -2.44 24.15
N SER A 198 17.75 -1.81 23.04
CA SER A 198 17.27 -2.50 21.84
C SER A 198 18.36 -3.44 21.29
N PRO A 199 18.10 -4.75 21.15
CA PRO A 199 19.09 -5.69 20.62
C PRO A 199 19.40 -5.44 19.14
N VAL A 200 18.51 -4.76 18.42
CA VAL A 200 18.66 -4.41 17.00
C VAL A 200 19.52 -3.14 16.84
N ARG A 201 19.24 -2.11 17.66
CA ARG A 201 19.94 -0.81 17.54
C ARG A 201 21.26 -0.78 18.33
N ASN A 202 21.30 -1.44 19.48
CA ASN A 202 22.41 -1.41 20.44
C ASN A 202 22.75 -2.82 20.96
N PRO A 203 23.17 -3.76 20.11
CA PRO A 203 23.33 -5.18 20.47
C PRO A 203 24.29 -5.41 21.65
N VAL A 204 25.39 -4.66 21.74
CA VAL A 204 26.36 -4.78 22.82
C VAL A 204 25.72 -4.44 24.17
N ARG A 205 24.99 -3.31 24.25
CA ARG A 205 24.30 -2.90 25.48
C ARG A 205 23.17 -3.84 25.86
N ALA A 206 22.45 -4.35 24.86
CA ALA A 206 21.40 -5.34 25.07
C ALA A 206 21.96 -6.64 25.64
N LEU A 207 23.11 -7.12 25.15
CA LEU A 207 23.81 -8.28 25.66
C LEU A 207 24.26 -8.09 27.12
N GLU A 208 24.88 -6.96 27.43
CA GLU A 208 25.30 -6.61 28.81
C GLU A 208 24.09 -6.55 29.75
N ARG A 209 22.98 -5.96 29.30
CA ARG A 209 21.78 -5.86 30.11
C ARG A 209 21.10 -7.22 30.31
N ARG A 210 21.02 -8.08 29.26
CA ARG A 210 20.59 -9.48 29.38
C ARG A 210 21.41 -10.22 30.45
N ASN A 211 22.72 -10.10 30.38
CA ASN A 211 23.62 -10.77 31.32
C ASN A 211 23.46 -10.22 32.75
N THR A 212 23.08 -8.94 32.91
CA THR A 212 22.71 -8.36 34.22
C THR A 212 21.45 -9.03 34.76
N VAL A 213 20.44 -9.27 33.93
CA VAL A 213 19.20 -9.97 34.33
C VAL A 213 19.49 -11.41 34.73
N LEU A 214 20.28 -12.14 33.92
CA LEU A 214 20.71 -13.51 34.25
C LEU A 214 21.47 -13.57 35.59
N LEU A 215 22.32 -12.57 35.89
CA LEU A 215 23.01 -12.46 37.18
C LEU A 215 22.02 -12.26 38.36
N GLN A 216 20.93 -11.47 38.16
CA GLN A 216 19.90 -11.36 39.18
C GLN A 216 19.15 -12.69 39.36
N MET A 217 18.80 -13.38 38.28
CA MET A 217 18.17 -14.70 38.35
C MET A 217 19.06 -15.71 39.13
N GLN A 218 20.36 -15.70 38.89
CA GLN A 218 21.31 -16.53 39.64
C GLN A 218 21.41 -16.10 41.12
N ARG A 219 21.43 -14.79 41.41
CA ARG A 219 21.53 -14.27 42.77
C ARG A 219 20.32 -14.63 43.63
N TYR A 220 19.15 -14.74 43.03
CA TYR A 220 17.92 -15.14 43.70
C TYR A 220 17.55 -16.60 43.50
N GLU A 221 18.54 -17.42 43.07
CA GLU A 221 18.48 -18.88 42.98
C GLU A 221 17.41 -19.42 41.99
N TYR A 222 16.98 -18.62 41.02
CA TYR A 222 16.11 -19.07 39.93
C TYR A 222 16.85 -19.86 38.85
N ILE A 223 18.16 -19.68 38.72
CA ILE A 223 19.08 -20.48 37.90
C ILE A 223 20.35 -20.79 38.69
N SER A 224 20.96 -21.92 38.41
CA SER A 224 22.23 -22.32 39.01
C SER A 224 23.39 -21.48 38.47
N LYS A 225 24.54 -21.51 39.17
CA LYS A 225 25.77 -20.85 38.70
C LYS A 225 26.24 -21.41 37.35
N THR A 226 26.14 -22.73 37.17
CA THR A 226 26.53 -23.43 35.94
C THR A 226 25.66 -23.01 34.76
N GLU A 227 24.37 -22.90 34.96
CA GLU A 227 23.44 -22.38 33.94
C GLU A 227 23.72 -20.93 33.62
N PHE A 228 23.95 -20.07 34.63
CA PHE A 228 24.35 -18.68 34.43
C PHE A 228 25.60 -18.57 33.55
N ASP A 229 26.67 -19.33 33.87
CA ASP A 229 27.91 -19.27 33.13
C ASP A 229 27.76 -19.76 31.67
N SER A 230 26.90 -20.73 31.42
CA SER A 230 26.57 -21.22 30.10
C SER A 230 25.73 -20.19 29.31
N LEU A 231 24.64 -19.66 29.89
CA LEU A 231 23.69 -18.76 29.24
C LEU A 231 24.30 -17.37 28.92
N ARG A 232 25.17 -16.85 29.81
CA ARG A 232 25.86 -15.58 29.55
C ARG A 232 26.82 -15.63 28.39
N ALA A 233 27.37 -16.80 28.08
CA ALA A 233 28.30 -17.00 26.96
C ALA A 233 27.58 -17.03 25.60
N LEU A 234 26.26 -17.27 25.55
CA LEU A 234 25.50 -17.31 24.31
C LEU A 234 25.43 -15.90 23.67
N PRO A 235 25.59 -15.80 22.34
CA PRO A 235 25.35 -14.57 21.62
C PRO A 235 23.85 -14.17 21.70
N LEU A 236 23.51 -12.95 21.24
CA LEU A 236 22.11 -12.60 21.00
C LEU A 236 21.63 -13.32 19.74
N ASP A 237 20.61 -14.15 19.90
CA ASP A 237 19.91 -14.75 18.76
C ASP A 237 18.81 -13.79 18.28
N MET A 238 18.98 -13.21 17.09
CA MET A 238 18.04 -12.31 16.44
C MET A 238 17.63 -12.83 15.05
N GLU A 239 17.88 -14.11 14.75
CA GLU A 239 17.62 -14.72 13.45
C GLU A 239 16.11 -14.66 13.10
N ASN A 240 15.27 -14.85 14.09
CA ASN A 240 13.81 -14.82 13.96
C ASN A 240 13.18 -13.45 14.23
N TYR A 241 13.98 -12.41 14.43
CA TYR A 241 13.46 -11.05 14.66
C TYR A 241 12.67 -10.53 13.45
N ARG A 242 11.40 -10.24 13.68
CA ARG A 242 10.50 -9.64 12.67
C ARG A 242 9.51 -8.72 13.34
N ILE A 243 9.53 -7.46 13.00
CA ILE A 243 8.48 -6.52 13.44
C ILE A 243 7.18 -6.98 12.80
N GLN A 244 6.18 -7.28 13.61
CA GLN A 244 4.81 -7.47 13.14
C GLN A 244 4.17 -6.08 13.01
N ASP A 245 4.39 -5.45 11.88
CA ASP A 245 3.82 -4.14 11.60
C ASP A 245 2.73 -4.23 10.52
N HIS A 246 2.05 -3.11 10.32
CA HIS A 246 1.02 -2.94 9.31
C HIS A 246 1.57 -3.00 7.87
N THR A 247 2.90 -3.10 7.69
CA THR A 247 3.55 -3.15 6.37
C THR A 247 3.64 -4.56 5.77
N THR A 248 3.20 -5.58 6.52
CA THR A 248 3.16 -6.98 6.05
C THR A 248 1.72 -7.47 5.82
N GLY A 249 1.54 -8.45 4.95
CA GLY A 249 0.25 -9.05 4.62
C GLY A 249 -0.36 -8.53 3.31
N LEU A 250 -1.61 -8.86 3.08
CA LEU A 250 -2.34 -8.55 1.84
C LEU A 250 -2.72 -7.06 1.77
N ALA A 251 -2.78 -6.50 0.59
CA ALA A 251 -3.24 -5.13 0.30
C ALA A 251 -2.45 -4.02 1.03
N THR A 252 -1.14 -4.16 1.20
CA THR A 252 -0.34 -3.27 2.05
C THR A 252 -0.39 -1.81 1.59
N TYR A 253 -0.22 -1.54 0.30
CA TYR A 253 -0.33 -0.17 -0.25
C TYR A 253 -1.72 0.43 -0.02
N PHE A 254 -2.75 -0.35 -0.25
CA PHE A 254 -4.14 0.06 0.01
C PHE A 254 -4.35 0.39 1.50
N ARG A 255 -3.88 -0.46 2.40
CA ARG A 255 -4.03 -0.22 3.85
C ARG A 255 -3.28 1.04 4.31
N GLU A 256 -2.12 1.33 3.73
CA GLU A 256 -1.40 2.56 4.05
C GLU A 256 -2.10 3.81 3.52
N TYR A 257 -2.63 3.76 2.30
CA TYR A 257 -3.50 4.82 1.80
C TYR A 257 -4.72 5.02 2.71
N LEU A 258 -5.40 3.92 3.06
CA LEU A 258 -6.57 3.91 3.92
C LEU A 258 -6.26 4.46 5.32
N ARG A 259 -5.08 4.16 5.89
CA ARG A 259 -4.64 4.67 7.17
C ARG A 259 -4.56 6.20 7.21
N ALA A 260 -3.99 6.79 6.17
CA ALA A 260 -3.91 8.25 6.06
C ALA A 260 -5.31 8.87 5.98
N TYR A 261 -6.18 8.33 5.13
CA TYR A 261 -7.56 8.75 4.98
C TYR A 261 -8.36 8.65 6.30
N LEU A 262 -8.29 7.50 6.97
CA LEU A 262 -9.01 7.26 8.23
C LEU A 262 -8.48 8.11 9.39
N THR A 263 -7.18 8.45 9.40
CA THR A 263 -6.61 9.36 10.40
C THR A 263 -7.23 10.75 10.26
N GLU A 264 -7.38 11.25 9.02
CA GLU A 264 -8.03 12.53 8.76
C GLU A 264 -9.53 12.48 9.09
N TRP A 265 -10.19 11.37 8.75
CA TRP A 265 -11.58 11.13 9.11
C TRP A 265 -11.78 11.15 10.65
N CYS A 266 -10.95 10.44 11.42
CA CYS A 266 -11.01 10.43 12.89
C CYS A 266 -10.85 11.83 13.49
N ASN A 267 -9.94 12.64 12.95
CA ASN A 267 -9.70 14.01 13.42
C ASN A 267 -10.87 14.96 13.11
N SER A 268 -11.65 14.67 12.08
CA SER A 268 -12.78 15.50 11.63
C SER A 268 -14.13 15.09 12.22
N HIS A 269 -14.22 13.92 12.86
CA HIS A 269 -15.47 13.38 13.41
C HIS A 269 -15.35 13.23 14.94
N LYS A 270 -16.46 13.52 15.63
CA LYS A 270 -16.54 13.43 17.08
C LYS A 270 -17.52 12.36 17.52
N LYS A 271 -17.24 11.74 18.66
CA LYS A 271 -18.14 10.83 19.35
C LYS A 271 -19.27 11.60 20.04
N GLU A 272 -20.27 10.90 20.54
CA GLU A 272 -21.38 11.50 21.30
C GLU A 272 -20.92 12.27 22.55
N ASP A 273 -19.82 11.84 23.16
CA ASP A 273 -19.21 12.52 24.34
C ASP A 273 -18.37 13.76 23.96
N GLY A 274 -18.32 14.13 22.67
CA GLY A 274 -17.54 15.27 22.15
C GLY A 274 -16.04 14.97 21.94
N SER A 275 -15.54 13.79 22.28
CA SER A 275 -14.15 13.39 22.00
C SER A 275 -13.97 12.98 20.55
N GLU A 276 -12.73 13.07 20.04
CA GLU A 276 -12.36 12.62 18.69
C GLU A 276 -12.26 11.09 18.64
N TYR A 277 -12.57 10.52 17.47
CA TYR A 277 -12.29 9.11 17.21
C TYR A 277 -10.79 8.87 17.15
N SER A 278 -10.37 7.66 17.51
CA SER A 278 -8.97 7.22 17.40
C SER A 278 -8.87 5.93 16.60
N LEU A 279 -8.23 6.00 15.45
CA LEU A 279 -7.98 4.84 14.59
C LEU A 279 -7.25 3.70 15.32
N TYR A 280 -6.50 4.01 16.37
CA TYR A 280 -5.63 3.05 17.05
C TYR A 280 -6.14 2.58 18.42
N ARG A 281 -7.27 3.14 18.91
CA ARG A 281 -7.74 2.88 20.28
C ARG A 281 -9.20 2.45 20.39
N ASP A 282 -10.02 2.82 19.42
CA ASP A 282 -11.47 2.67 19.55
C ASP A 282 -12.02 1.35 19.00
N GLY A 283 -11.16 0.52 18.41
CA GLY A 283 -11.57 -0.79 17.88
C GLY A 283 -12.59 -0.70 16.75
N LEU A 284 -12.41 0.29 15.86
CA LEU A 284 -13.30 0.47 14.73
C LEU A 284 -13.27 -0.76 13.80
N ARG A 285 -14.38 -1.05 13.16
CA ARG A 285 -14.48 -2.04 12.09
C ARG A 285 -14.69 -1.31 10.77
N ILE A 286 -13.68 -1.38 9.90
CA ILE A 286 -13.69 -0.71 8.60
C ILE A 286 -14.02 -1.73 7.53
N HIS A 287 -15.24 -1.68 7.02
CA HIS A 287 -15.69 -2.55 5.93
C HIS A 287 -15.32 -1.91 4.60
N THR A 288 -14.37 -2.51 3.91
CA THR A 288 -13.87 -2.01 2.62
C THR A 288 -14.61 -2.67 1.46
N THR A 289 -14.42 -2.11 0.26
CA THR A 289 -14.92 -2.68 -1.00
C THR A 289 -13.99 -3.73 -1.60
N ILE A 290 -12.77 -3.89 -1.04
CA ILE A 290 -11.78 -4.85 -1.53
C ILE A 290 -12.31 -6.27 -1.37
N ASN A 291 -12.24 -7.05 -2.44
CA ASN A 291 -12.49 -8.48 -2.38
C ASN A 291 -11.19 -9.22 -2.08
N TYR A 292 -11.19 -10.04 -1.04
CA TYR A 292 -9.98 -10.72 -0.55
C TYR A 292 -9.30 -11.57 -1.63
N LYS A 293 -10.09 -12.36 -2.37
CA LYS A 293 -9.57 -13.23 -3.42
C LYS A 293 -9.07 -12.47 -4.65
N MET A 294 -9.80 -11.45 -5.08
CA MET A 294 -9.36 -10.61 -6.18
C MET A 294 -8.05 -9.87 -5.84
N GLN A 295 -7.90 -9.40 -4.61
CA GLN A 295 -6.65 -8.79 -4.14
C GLN A 295 -5.49 -9.79 -4.15
N GLU A 296 -5.70 -11.00 -3.65
CA GLU A 296 -4.71 -12.07 -3.68
C GLU A 296 -4.27 -12.42 -5.11
N TYR A 297 -5.21 -12.49 -6.03
CA TYR A 297 -4.94 -12.78 -7.45
C TYR A 297 -4.18 -11.64 -8.13
N ALA A 298 -4.51 -10.39 -7.81
CA ALA A 298 -3.80 -9.22 -8.33
C ALA A 298 -2.32 -9.20 -7.89
N GLU A 299 -2.05 -9.40 -6.61
CA GLU A 299 -0.67 -9.46 -6.08
C GLU A 299 0.11 -10.65 -6.68
N LYS A 300 -0.52 -11.81 -6.81
CA LYS A 300 0.07 -13.00 -7.47
C LYS A 300 0.39 -12.74 -8.94
N ALA A 301 -0.50 -12.09 -9.68
CA ALA A 301 -0.28 -11.77 -11.09
C ALA A 301 0.90 -10.82 -11.29
N VAL A 302 1.00 -9.77 -10.45
CA VAL A 302 2.13 -8.84 -10.44
C VAL A 302 3.43 -9.59 -10.15
N ALA A 303 3.48 -10.36 -9.06
CA ALA A 303 4.67 -11.11 -8.69
C ALA A 303 5.09 -12.16 -9.73
N ALA A 304 4.12 -12.84 -10.34
CA ALA A 304 4.38 -13.85 -11.35
C ALA A 304 4.95 -13.25 -12.63
N TYR A 305 4.35 -12.20 -13.17
CA TYR A 305 4.82 -11.65 -14.43
C TYR A 305 6.01 -10.71 -14.26
N ILE A 306 5.91 -9.70 -13.38
CA ILE A 306 7.01 -8.75 -13.21
C ILE A 306 8.25 -9.47 -12.66
N GLY A 307 8.10 -10.29 -11.61
CA GLY A 307 9.23 -10.93 -10.95
C GLY A 307 9.89 -12.05 -11.74
N LYS A 308 9.09 -12.88 -12.43
CA LYS A 308 9.63 -14.10 -13.07
C LYS A 308 9.91 -13.96 -14.56
N GLU A 309 9.25 -13.03 -15.28
CA GLU A 309 9.40 -12.87 -16.73
C GLU A 309 9.97 -11.50 -17.11
N LEU A 310 9.33 -10.40 -16.70
CA LEU A 310 9.66 -9.08 -17.22
C LEU A 310 10.95 -8.51 -16.63
N GLN A 311 11.16 -8.63 -15.31
CA GLN A 311 12.38 -8.13 -14.66
C GLN A 311 13.65 -8.86 -15.14
N PRO A 312 13.67 -10.20 -15.27
CA PRO A 312 14.79 -10.89 -15.90
C PRO A 312 15.05 -10.43 -17.33
N SER A 313 13.99 -10.22 -18.12
CA SER A 313 14.10 -9.69 -19.49
C SER A 313 14.70 -8.28 -19.49
N PHE A 314 14.32 -7.42 -18.53
CA PHE A 314 14.88 -6.07 -18.37
C PHE A 314 16.36 -6.12 -18.03
N TYR A 315 16.77 -6.97 -17.10
CA TYR A 315 18.20 -7.17 -16.79
C TYR A 315 19.00 -7.66 -18.00
N ALA A 316 18.46 -8.64 -18.74
CA ALA A 316 19.10 -9.17 -19.94
C ALA A 316 19.25 -8.09 -21.04
N HIS A 317 18.24 -7.25 -21.22
CA HIS A 317 18.23 -6.13 -22.17
C HIS A 317 19.33 -5.11 -21.90
N TRP A 318 19.67 -4.88 -20.62
CA TRP A 318 20.65 -3.93 -20.17
C TRP A 318 22.05 -4.52 -19.90
N LYS A 319 22.22 -5.83 -20.09
CA LYS A 319 23.48 -6.51 -19.82
C LYS A 319 24.63 -5.90 -20.64
N GLY A 320 25.69 -5.49 -19.98
CA GLY A 320 26.91 -4.95 -20.60
C GLY A 320 26.82 -3.49 -21.05
N VAL A 321 25.72 -2.77 -20.73
CA VAL A 321 25.56 -1.35 -21.05
C VAL A 321 26.02 -0.49 -19.87
N PRO A 322 27.03 0.37 -19.99
CA PRO A 322 27.57 1.17 -18.88
C PRO A 322 26.58 2.16 -18.27
N SER A 323 25.69 2.76 -19.10
CA SER A 323 24.66 3.72 -18.65
C SER A 323 23.46 3.07 -18.00
N ALA A 324 23.35 1.72 -18.04
CA ALA A 324 22.20 0.98 -17.52
C ALA A 324 21.76 1.41 -16.11
N PRO A 325 20.46 1.55 -15.85
CA PRO A 325 19.31 1.37 -16.75
C PRO A 325 18.85 2.65 -17.46
N PHE A 326 19.67 3.68 -17.54
CA PHE A 326 19.29 5.04 -17.94
C PHE A 326 19.54 5.31 -19.42
N VAL A 327 18.61 6.04 -20.03
CA VAL A 327 18.71 6.61 -21.38
C VAL A 327 18.52 8.13 -21.27
N PHE A 328 19.46 8.90 -21.81
CA PHE A 328 19.35 10.34 -21.92
C PHE A 328 19.54 10.76 -23.37
N GLU A 329 18.56 11.42 -23.94
CA GLU A 329 18.65 11.96 -25.30
C GLU A 329 19.44 13.26 -25.32
N LYS A 330 20.42 13.39 -26.21
CA LYS A 330 21.12 14.64 -26.56
C LYS A 330 21.94 15.31 -25.44
N THR A 331 22.35 14.60 -24.41
CA THR A 331 23.12 15.16 -23.28
C THR A 331 24.33 14.30 -22.94
N ASP A 332 25.25 14.82 -22.14
CA ASP A 332 26.33 14.03 -21.54
C ASP A 332 25.71 13.02 -20.53
N GLU A 333 25.49 11.77 -20.98
CA GLU A 333 24.92 10.71 -20.18
C GLU A 333 25.57 10.55 -18.79
N ARG A 334 26.91 10.69 -18.73
CA ARG A 334 27.63 10.55 -17.45
C ARG A 334 27.26 11.64 -16.46
N LYS A 335 27.13 12.87 -16.96
CA LYS A 335 26.72 14.00 -16.12
C LYS A 335 25.30 13.86 -15.62
N GLU A 336 24.38 13.45 -16.48
CA GLU A 336 22.97 13.26 -16.10
C GLU A 336 22.79 12.11 -15.12
N ILE A 337 23.45 10.97 -15.32
CA ILE A 337 23.45 9.86 -14.36
C ILE A 337 24.00 10.32 -13.01
N ASN A 338 25.10 11.08 -13.00
CA ASN A 338 25.66 11.57 -11.75
C ASN A 338 24.70 12.54 -11.04
N ASN A 339 24.06 13.46 -11.75
CA ASN A 339 23.06 14.37 -11.21
C ASN A 339 21.88 13.61 -10.61
N LEU A 340 21.38 12.58 -11.30
CA LEU A 340 20.29 11.73 -10.83
C LEU A 340 20.68 10.97 -9.56
N LEU A 341 21.86 10.38 -9.52
CA LEU A 341 22.33 9.65 -8.33
C LEU A 341 22.56 10.59 -7.14
N LEU A 342 23.11 11.79 -7.34
CA LEU A 342 23.26 12.81 -6.31
C LEU A 342 21.89 13.30 -5.78
N SER A 343 20.95 13.55 -6.69
CA SER A 343 19.58 13.91 -6.31
C SER A 343 18.89 12.80 -5.48
N SER A 344 19.06 11.56 -5.89
CA SER A 344 18.53 10.39 -5.16
C SER A 344 19.23 10.20 -3.81
N MET A 345 20.54 10.40 -3.72
CA MET A 345 21.31 10.35 -2.47
C MET A 345 20.75 11.34 -1.44
N ARG A 346 20.46 12.59 -1.84
CA ARG A 346 19.91 13.63 -0.94
C ARG A 346 18.57 13.28 -0.33
N ARG A 347 17.82 12.34 -0.92
CA ARG A 347 16.51 11.85 -0.42
C ARG A 347 16.63 10.66 0.51
N THR A 348 17.83 10.09 0.72
CA THR A 348 18.01 8.92 1.59
C THR A 348 18.08 9.30 3.06
N ASP A 349 17.58 8.43 3.94
CA ASP A 349 17.70 8.57 5.40
C ASP A 349 19.16 8.62 5.83
N ARG A 350 20.04 7.90 5.12
CA ARG A 350 21.48 7.91 5.36
C ARG A 350 22.05 9.32 5.18
N TYR A 351 21.67 10.02 4.10
CA TYR A 351 22.08 11.40 3.88
C TYR A 351 21.55 12.33 4.98
N ALA A 352 20.26 12.23 5.30
CA ALA A 352 19.63 13.03 6.36
C ALA A 352 20.31 12.81 7.72
N SER A 353 20.62 11.56 8.08
CA SER A 353 21.33 11.21 9.32
C SER A 353 22.75 11.80 9.37
N MET A 354 23.53 11.68 8.28
CA MET A 354 24.88 12.23 8.22
C MET A 354 24.86 13.77 8.26
N LYS A 355 23.90 14.38 7.57
CA LYS A 355 23.72 15.83 7.60
C LYS A 355 23.40 16.35 9.00
N SER A 356 22.55 15.64 9.76
CA SER A 356 22.23 15.98 11.16
C SER A 356 23.42 15.82 12.12
N GLN A 357 24.40 14.97 11.75
CA GLN A 357 25.64 14.77 12.47
C GLN A 357 26.73 15.81 12.11
N GLY A 358 26.41 16.77 11.22
CA GLY A 358 27.32 17.87 10.86
C GLY A 358 28.28 17.56 9.70
N TYR A 359 28.13 16.43 9.00
CA TYR A 359 28.96 16.17 7.80
C TYR A 359 28.67 17.16 6.69
N THR A 360 29.72 17.58 5.98
CA THR A 360 29.59 18.40 4.77
C THR A 360 29.13 17.55 3.58
N GLU A 361 28.53 18.16 2.56
CA GLU A 361 28.06 17.41 1.40
C GLU A 361 29.19 16.65 0.67
N PRO A 362 30.40 17.23 0.46
CA PRO A 362 31.53 16.49 -0.09
C PRO A 362 31.93 15.27 0.73
N ASP A 363 31.90 15.35 2.07
CA ASP A 363 32.19 14.22 2.96
C ASP A 363 31.15 13.12 2.81
N ILE A 364 29.87 13.49 2.74
CA ILE A 364 28.76 12.53 2.53
C ILE A 364 28.93 11.84 1.17
N VAL A 365 29.20 12.58 0.09
CA VAL A 365 29.46 12.00 -1.24
C VAL A 365 30.61 11.00 -1.19
N ASN A 366 31.71 11.32 -0.48
CA ASN A 366 32.82 10.39 -0.32
C ASN A 366 32.43 9.14 0.46
N GLN A 367 31.63 9.27 1.52
CA GLN A 367 31.12 8.12 2.28
C GLN A 367 30.17 7.23 1.44
N PHE A 368 29.40 7.83 0.52
CA PHE A 368 28.53 7.08 -0.40
C PHE A 368 29.33 6.28 -1.46
N LYS A 369 30.62 6.50 -1.62
CA LYS A 369 31.54 5.71 -2.46
C LYS A 369 32.21 4.54 -1.70
N VAL A 370 32.07 4.47 -0.38
CA VAL A 370 32.66 3.41 0.44
C VAL A 370 31.76 2.20 0.46
N LYS A 371 32.33 1.02 0.17
CA LYS A 371 31.62 -0.26 0.24
C LYS A 371 31.14 -0.53 1.66
N THR A 372 29.86 -0.87 1.80
CA THR A 372 29.19 -1.13 3.07
C THR A 372 28.35 -2.40 2.96
N SER A 373 28.34 -3.22 4.00
CA SER A 373 27.44 -4.36 4.11
C SER A 373 25.99 -3.86 4.23
N MET A 374 25.09 -4.41 3.43
CA MET A 374 23.66 -4.04 3.43
C MET A 374 22.82 -5.19 2.94
N LYS A 375 21.53 -5.19 3.36
CA LYS A 375 20.50 -6.06 2.79
C LYS A 375 19.80 -5.35 1.65
N VAL A 376 19.61 -6.05 0.55
CA VAL A 376 18.92 -5.54 -0.64
C VAL A 376 17.76 -6.44 -1.02
N PHE A 377 16.70 -5.83 -1.56
CA PHE A 377 15.57 -6.55 -2.12
C PHE A 377 15.98 -7.39 -3.32
N THR A 378 15.47 -8.61 -3.39
CA THR A 378 15.41 -9.40 -4.62
C THR A 378 14.05 -10.07 -4.71
N TRP A 379 13.61 -10.47 -5.90
CA TRP A 379 12.38 -11.23 -6.09
C TRP A 379 12.35 -12.62 -5.40
N ARG A 380 13.48 -13.03 -4.81
CA ARG A 380 13.61 -14.27 -4.02
C ARG A 380 13.73 -14.02 -2.52
N GLY A 381 13.51 -12.78 -2.09
CA GLY A 381 13.71 -12.32 -0.71
C GLY A 381 14.92 -11.40 -0.57
N GLU A 382 15.19 -10.95 0.64
CA GLU A 382 16.35 -10.11 0.94
C GLU A 382 17.66 -10.87 0.77
N ARG A 383 18.69 -10.17 0.33
CA ARG A 383 20.06 -10.72 0.18
C ARG A 383 21.07 -9.80 0.83
N ASP A 384 21.95 -10.38 1.65
CA ASP A 384 23.13 -9.68 2.14
C ASP A 384 24.15 -9.47 1.01
N THR A 385 24.67 -8.26 0.93
CA THR A 385 25.64 -7.87 -0.10
C THR A 385 26.56 -6.76 0.40
N VAL A 386 27.71 -6.59 -0.27
CA VAL A 386 28.67 -5.52 0.00
C VAL A 386 28.80 -4.66 -1.25
N MET A 387 28.23 -3.46 -1.21
CA MET A 387 28.30 -2.50 -2.31
C MET A 387 28.38 -1.06 -1.79
N THR A 388 28.66 -0.11 -2.67
CA THR A 388 28.62 1.30 -2.29
C THR A 388 27.15 1.75 -2.17
N PRO A 389 26.82 2.74 -1.32
CA PRO A 389 25.49 3.35 -1.29
C PRO A 389 25.03 3.91 -2.64
N PHE A 390 25.93 4.42 -3.47
CA PHE A 390 25.60 4.83 -4.85
C PHE A 390 25.22 3.63 -5.72
N ASP A 391 25.95 2.50 -5.62
CA ASP A 391 25.57 1.29 -6.35
C ASP A 391 24.23 0.75 -5.89
N SER A 392 23.91 0.86 -4.61
CA SER A 392 22.58 0.45 -4.10
C SER A 392 21.46 1.34 -4.66
N ILE A 393 21.65 2.66 -4.73
CA ILE A 393 20.68 3.57 -5.37
C ILE A 393 20.45 3.15 -6.82
N ARG A 394 21.53 2.94 -7.58
CA ARG A 394 21.44 2.49 -8.97
C ARG A 394 20.77 1.12 -9.09
N TYR A 395 21.06 0.19 -8.19
CA TYR A 395 20.45 -1.13 -8.10
C TYR A 395 18.93 -1.03 -7.95
N TYR A 396 18.43 -0.18 -7.06
CA TYR A 396 17.00 0.03 -6.86
C TYR A 396 16.31 0.70 -8.05
N LYS A 397 17.00 1.54 -8.82
CA LYS A 397 16.49 2.14 -10.07
C LYS A 397 16.27 1.14 -11.22
N PHE A 398 16.83 -0.08 -11.10
CA PHE A 398 16.59 -1.16 -12.05
C PHE A 398 15.24 -1.87 -11.88
N PHE A 399 14.56 -1.68 -10.75
CA PHE A 399 13.32 -2.41 -10.52
C PHE A 399 12.14 -1.79 -11.27
N LEU A 400 11.51 -2.62 -12.10
CA LEU A 400 10.22 -2.30 -12.70
C LEU A 400 9.16 -2.29 -11.60
N GLN A 401 8.38 -1.23 -11.54
CA GLN A 401 7.24 -1.04 -10.68
C GLN A 401 5.96 -1.41 -11.42
N CYS A 402 4.90 -1.72 -10.68
CA CYS A 402 3.60 -2.06 -11.25
C CYS A 402 2.50 -1.49 -10.36
N GLY A 403 1.56 -0.78 -10.97
CA GLY A 403 0.26 -0.45 -10.37
C GLY A 403 -0.83 -1.30 -11.00
N LEU A 404 -1.74 -1.85 -10.19
CA LEU A 404 -2.96 -2.52 -10.65
C LEU A 404 -4.14 -2.08 -9.80
N MET A 405 -5.22 -1.68 -10.46
CA MET A 405 -6.50 -1.41 -9.80
C MET A 405 -7.63 -2.05 -10.60
N SER A 406 -8.55 -2.69 -9.89
CA SER A 406 -9.77 -3.28 -10.44
C SER A 406 -10.98 -2.78 -9.67
N MET A 407 -12.05 -2.38 -10.37
CA MET A 407 -13.28 -1.89 -9.76
C MET A 407 -14.53 -2.43 -10.47
N ASP A 408 -15.61 -2.51 -9.74
CA ASP A 408 -16.95 -2.72 -10.26
C ASP A 408 -17.46 -1.40 -10.87
N PRO A 409 -17.73 -1.34 -12.18
CA PRO A 409 -18.16 -0.12 -12.85
C PRO A 409 -19.53 0.40 -12.39
N HIS A 410 -20.41 -0.48 -11.90
CA HIS A 410 -21.80 -0.15 -11.55
C HIS A 410 -21.90 0.45 -10.14
N THR A 411 -21.12 -0.08 -9.22
CA THR A 411 -21.10 0.38 -7.82
C THR A 411 -20.02 1.41 -7.54
N GLY A 412 -18.92 1.40 -8.29
CA GLY A 412 -17.72 2.20 -8.02
C GLY A 412 -16.78 1.56 -6.99
N GLY A 413 -17.15 0.40 -6.42
CA GLY A 413 -16.34 -0.28 -5.41
C GLY A 413 -15.04 -0.83 -5.97
N VAL A 414 -13.92 -0.44 -5.38
CA VAL A 414 -12.59 -0.97 -5.76
C VAL A 414 -12.43 -2.37 -5.19
N LYS A 415 -12.18 -3.36 -6.05
CA LYS A 415 -12.11 -4.79 -5.71
C LYS A 415 -10.69 -5.29 -5.47
N ALA A 416 -9.70 -4.70 -6.16
CA ALA A 416 -8.29 -5.00 -5.96
C ALA A 416 -7.43 -3.74 -6.16
N TYR A 417 -6.33 -3.65 -5.39
CA TYR A 417 -5.45 -2.49 -5.36
C TYR A 417 -4.01 -2.91 -5.07
N VAL A 418 -3.13 -2.85 -6.04
CA VAL A 418 -1.70 -3.14 -5.91
C VAL A 418 -0.91 -1.89 -6.28
N GLY A 419 -0.38 -1.18 -5.29
CA GLY A 419 0.32 0.09 -5.50
C GLY A 419 1.78 -0.04 -5.90
N GLY A 420 2.36 -1.24 -5.84
CA GLY A 420 3.76 -1.50 -6.19
C GLY A 420 4.13 -2.96 -5.99
N ILE A 421 5.41 -3.28 -6.12
CA ILE A 421 5.91 -4.66 -6.13
C ILE A 421 6.25 -5.23 -4.75
N ASP A 422 6.66 -4.38 -3.81
CA ASP A 422 6.94 -4.74 -2.41
C ASP A 422 6.96 -3.47 -1.56
N TYR A 423 6.03 -3.34 -0.62
CA TYR A 423 5.87 -2.11 0.17
C TYR A 423 7.04 -1.83 1.12
N ARG A 424 7.73 -2.85 1.62
CA ARG A 424 8.85 -2.67 2.56
C ARG A 424 10.04 -1.96 1.92
N HIS A 425 10.23 -2.15 0.61
CA HIS A 425 11.37 -1.62 -0.14
C HIS A 425 11.00 -0.49 -1.09
N PHE A 426 9.72 -0.42 -1.54
CA PHE A 426 9.21 0.52 -2.53
C PHE A 426 7.88 1.10 -2.03
N GLN A 427 7.94 2.13 -1.19
CA GLN A 427 6.75 2.65 -0.50
C GLN A 427 5.87 3.58 -1.36
N TYR A 428 6.36 3.99 -2.55
CA TYR A 428 5.63 4.89 -3.40
C TYR A 428 4.48 4.18 -4.12
N ASP A 429 3.26 4.69 -3.94
CA ASP A 429 2.04 4.11 -4.49
C ASP A 429 1.80 4.57 -5.93
N HIS A 430 1.79 3.60 -6.86
CA HIS A 430 1.61 3.82 -8.28
C HIS A 430 0.15 3.76 -8.76
N VAL A 431 -0.82 3.61 -7.88
CA VAL A 431 -2.25 3.68 -8.21
C VAL A 431 -2.81 5.07 -7.99
N LYS A 432 -2.68 5.61 -6.78
CA LYS A 432 -3.32 6.88 -6.39
C LYS A 432 -2.41 8.09 -6.53
N PHE A 433 -1.14 7.96 -6.12
CA PHE A 433 -0.22 9.11 -6.02
C PHE A 433 0.66 9.31 -7.26
N SER A 434 0.99 8.22 -7.96
CA SER A 434 1.80 8.32 -9.17
C SER A 434 0.97 8.85 -10.33
N LYS A 435 1.37 9.99 -10.89
CA LYS A 435 0.85 10.49 -12.16
C LYS A 435 1.87 10.20 -13.25
N ARG A 436 1.46 9.45 -14.25
CA ARG A 436 2.33 8.98 -15.33
C ARG A 436 1.70 9.30 -16.68
N GLN A 437 2.53 9.50 -17.68
CA GLN A 437 2.06 9.78 -19.02
C GLN A 437 1.22 8.61 -19.56
N VAL A 438 -0.04 8.89 -19.90
CA VAL A 438 -1.02 7.84 -20.24
C VAL A 438 -0.88 7.31 -21.67
N GLY A 439 -0.22 8.05 -22.52
CA GLY A 439 -0.03 7.63 -23.92
C GLY A 439 -1.37 7.31 -24.61
N SER A 440 -1.37 6.31 -25.45
CA SER A 440 -2.55 5.94 -26.26
C SER A 440 -3.79 5.46 -25.45
N THR A 441 -3.70 5.31 -24.11
CA THR A 441 -4.90 5.07 -23.29
C THR A 441 -5.80 6.30 -23.18
N PHE A 442 -5.33 7.47 -23.60
CA PHE A 442 -6.14 8.68 -23.68
C PHE A 442 -7.05 8.73 -24.92
N LYS A 443 -6.73 7.99 -26.00
CA LYS A 443 -7.51 7.97 -27.26
C LYS A 443 -9.00 7.70 -27.05
N PRO A 444 -9.46 6.78 -26.18
CA PRO A 444 -10.89 6.57 -25.94
C PRO A 444 -11.68 7.83 -25.62
N PHE A 445 -11.09 8.84 -24.93
CA PHE A 445 -11.79 10.10 -24.65
C PHE A 445 -12.04 10.91 -25.93
N LEU A 446 -11.05 10.97 -26.82
CA LEU A 446 -11.18 11.63 -28.11
C LEU A 446 -12.21 10.93 -29.00
N TYR A 447 -12.18 9.59 -29.06
CA TYR A 447 -13.11 8.81 -29.84
C TYR A 447 -14.53 8.85 -29.25
N ALA A 448 -14.65 8.91 -27.92
CA ALA A 448 -15.96 9.11 -27.25
C ALA A 448 -16.59 10.45 -27.65
N LEU A 449 -15.79 11.51 -27.73
CA LEU A 449 -16.27 12.80 -28.22
C LEU A 449 -16.75 12.68 -29.70
N ALA A 450 -16.01 11.99 -30.55
CA ALA A 450 -16.40 11.76 -31.94
C ALA A 450 -17.74 10.99 -32.04
N MET A 451 -17.92 9.94 -31.25
CA MET A 451 -19.19 9.18 -31.18
C MET A 451 -20.33 10.04 -30.64
N GLN A 452 -20.09 10.89 -29.66
CA GLN A 452 -21.09 11.79 -29.08
C GLN A 452 -21.54 12.86 -30.09
N GLU A 453 -20.64 13.29 -30.95
CA GLU A 453 -20.90 14.24 -32.04
C GLU A 453 -21.50 13.55 -33.30
N GLY A 454 -21.91 12.29 -33.20
CA GLY A 454 -22.65 11.56 -34.23
C GLY A 454 -21.80 10.81 -35.25
N GLU A 455 -20.48 10.65 -35.01
CA GLU A 455 -19.66 9.78 -35.87
C GLU A 455 -20.04 8.30 -35.68
N SER A 456 -19.93 7.55 -36.77
CA SER A 456 -20.07 6.10 -36.74
C SER A 456 -18.73 5.42 -36.50
N PRO A 457 -18.66 4.29 -35.78
CA PRO A 457 -17.48 3.41 -35.77
C PRO A 457 -16.96 3.06 -37.16
N CYS A 458 -17.84 3.04 -38.16
CA CYS A 458 -17.54 2.71 -39.54
C CYS A 458 -17.19 3.92 -40.41
N ALA A 459 -17.22 5.14 -39.86
CA ALA A 459 -16.80 6.35 -40.58
C ALA A 459 -15.36 6.18 -41.06
N ARG A 460 -15.13 6.51 -42.36
CA ARG A 460 -13.84 6.31 -43.02
C ARG A 460 -13.04 7.58 -43.14
N TYR A 461 -11.78 7.49 -42.77
CA TYR A 461 -10.78 8.57 -42.82
C TYR A 461 -9.56 8.12 -43.62
N PRO A 462 -8.92 9.03 -44.40
CA PRO A 462 -7.70 8.72 -45.09
C PRO A 462 -6.56 8.48 -44.09
N ASN A 463 -5.87 7.35 -44.20
CA ASN A 463 -4.73 7.03 -43.32
C ASN A 463 -3.48 7.76 -43.78
N VAL A 464 -3.46 9.09 -43.63
CA VAL A 464 -2.37 9.98 -44.00
C VAL A 464 -1.97 10.85 -42.81
N GLN A 465 -0.70 11.22 -42.72
CA GLN A 465 -0.19 12.05 -41.63
C GLN A 465 -0.80 13.46 -41.66
N PRO A 466 -1.49 13.89 -40.63
CA PRO A 466 -1.96 15.27 -40.51
C PRO A 466 -0.79 16.18 -40.14
N VAL A 467 -0.80 17.36 -40.75
CA VAL A 467 0.15 18.46 -40.45
C VAL A 467 -0.66 19.62 -39.87
N ILE A 468 -0.34 20.04 -38.66
CA ILE A 468 -1.07 21.08 -37.92
C ILE A 468 -0.08 22.17 -37.54
N GLU A 469 -0.29 23.37 -38.06
CA GLU A 469 0.44 24.56 -37.62
C GLU A 469 -0.09 24.99 -36.23
N LEU A 470 0.86 25.29 -35.35
CA LEU A 470 0.57 25.77 -34.02
C LEU A 470 0.69 27.30 -33.95
N ASP A 471 0.04 27.92 -32.97
CA ASP A 471 0.04 29.41 -32.80
C ASP A 471 1.42 30.04 -32.65
N ASN A 472 2.42 29.25 -32.22
CA ASN A 472 3.79 29.65 -32.08
C ASN A 472 4.62 29.49 -33.39
N GLY A 473 3.97 29.15 -34.51
CA GLY A 473 4.60 28.95 -35.81
C GLY A 473 5.34 27.60 -35.97
N THR A 474 5.30 26.71 -34.98
CA THR A 474 5.83 25.35 -35.11
C THR A 474 4.75 24.42 -35.70
N VAL A 475 5.22 23.29 -36.23
CA VAL A 475 4.34 22.29 -36.86
C VAL A 475 4.27 21.04 -35.99
N TRP A 476 3.05 20.55 -35.72
CA TRP A 476 2.84 19.26 -35.10
C TRP A 476 2.36 18.25 -36.15
N ALA A 477 3.13 17.18 -36.34
CA ALA A 477 2.86 16.11 -37.26
C ALA A 477 3.14 14.76 -36.56
N PRO A 478 2.12 14.07 -36.03
CA PRO A 478 2.32 12.82 -35.29
C PRO A 478 2.80 11.70 -36.21
N GLU A 479 3.73 10.88 -35.73
CA GLU A 479 4.18 9.67 -36.44
C GLU A 479 3.40 8.44 -36.01
N ASN A 480 3.15 7.49 -36.91
CA ASN A 480 2.62 6.17 -36.61
C ASN A 480 3.76 5.20 -36.27
N THR A 481 3.45 4.20 -35.47
CA THR A 481 4.35 3.05 -35.20
C THR A 481 4.39 2.03 -36.34
N SER A 482 3.42 2.08 -37.25
CA SER A 482 3.29 1.22 -38.41
C SER A 482 2.74 2.01 -39.58
N GLU A 483 3.23 1.71 -40.78
CA GLU A 483 2.74 2.27 -42.05
C GLU A 483 1.66 1.41 -42.71
N GLU A 484 1.11 0.43 -41.98
CA GLU A 484 0.04 -0.43 -42.46
C GLU A 484 -1.14 0.40 -42.98
N ARG A 485 -1.65 0.07 -44.18
CA ARG A 485 -2.75 0.77 -44.87
C ARG A 485 -2.49 2.29 -45.11
N ARG A 486 -1.25 2.74 -45.20
CA ARG A 486 -0.93 4.13 -45.54
C ARG A 486 -1.59 4.54 -46.84
N GLY A 487 -2.24 5.71 -46.85
CA GLY A 487 -2.96 6.25 -48.00
C GLY A 487 -4.34 5.62 -48.26
N GLN A 488 -4.73 4.57 -47.56
CA GLN A 488 -6.04 3.93 -47.70
C GLN A 488 -7.09 4.59 -46.81
N GLN A 489 -8.36 4.43 -47.14
CA GLN A 489 -9.48 4.77 -46.27
C GLN A 489 -9.65 3.68 -45.20
N VAL A 490 -9.58 4.07 -43.91
CA VAL A 490 -9.73 3.19 -42.77
C VAL A 490 -10.90 3.63 -41.90
N THR A 491 -11.56 2.68 -41.24
CA THR A 491 -12.64 2.97 -40.31
C THR A 491 -12.09 3.48 -38.97
N LEU A 492 -12.90 4.24 -38.19
CA LEU A 492 -12.56 4.62 -36.82
C LEU A 492 -12.34 3.40 -35.93
N LYS A 493 -13.10 2.31 -36.17
CA LYS A 493 -12.95 1.03 -35.46
C LYS A 493 -11.56 0.41 -35.69
N TRP A 494 -11.09 0.36 -36.94
CA TRP A 494 -9.74 -0.10 -37.26
C TRP A 494 -8.67 0.83 -36.67
N ALA A 495 -8.87 2.13 -36.77
CA ALA A 495 -7.91 3.12 -36.31
C ALA A 495 -7.69 3.06 -34.78
N LEU A 496 -8.75 2.92 -33.98
CA LEU A 496 -8.62 2.76 -32.52
C LEU A 496 -8.01 1.40 -32.15
N ALA A 497 -8.41 0.33 -32.85
CA ALA A 497 -7.90 -1.02 -32.63
C ALA A 497 -6.39 -1.10 -32.82
N ASN A 498 -5.87 -0.47 -33.88
CA ASN A 498 -4.44 -0.40 -34.20
C ASN A 498 -3.72 0.80 -33.58
N SER A 499 -4.42 1.56 -32.73
CA SER A 499 -3.84 2.73 -32.03
C SER A 499 -3.22 3.78 -33.00
N ASN A 500 -3.85 3.99 -34.16
CA ASN A 500 -3.36 4.86 -35.22
C ASN A 500 -3.27 6.33 -34.74
N ASN A 501 -2.10 6.96 -34.91
CA ASN A 501 -1.85 8.33 -34.49
C ASN A 501 -2.36 9.36 -35.50
N TRP A 502 -2.34 9.03 -36.78
CA TRP A 502 -2.75 9.96 -37.84
C TRP A 502 -4.25 10.24 -37.77
N ILE A 503 -5.06 9.20 -37.59
CA ILE A 503 -6.51 9.38 -37.44
C ILE A 503 -6.83 10.14 -36.14
N SER A 504 -6.12 9.83 -35.03
CA SER A 504 -6.26 10.60 -33.79
C SER A 504 -5.88 12.07 -33.97
N GLY A 505 -4.84 12.36 -34.77
CA GLY A 505 -4.43 13.72 -35.14
C GLY A 505 -5.48 14.44 -36.00
N GLN A 506 -6.17 13.75 -36.90
CA GLN A 506 -7.28 14.31 -37.67
C GLN A 506 -8.52 14.60 -36.78
N LEU A 507 -8.85 13.69 -35.88
CA LEU A 507 -9.96 13.85 -34.95
C LEU A 507 -9.74 15.02 -33.99
N ILE A 508 -8.54 15.15 -33.37
CA ILE A 508 -8.27 16.28 -32.44
C ILE A 508 -8.29 17.63 -33.15
N ARG A 509 -7.89 17.67 -34.45
CA ARG A 509 -8.04 18.87 -35.26
C ARG A 509 -9.53 19.22 -35.51
N LYS A 510 -10.37 18.22 -35.72
CA LYS A 510 -11.81 18.39 -35.96
C LYS A 510 -12.55 18.85 -34.71
N TYR A 511 -12.30 18.24 -33.55
CA TYR A 511 -13.08 18.45 -32.32
C TYR A 511 -12.45 19.40 -31.32
N SER A 512 -11.22 19.81 -31.51
CA SER A 512 -10.38 20.68 -30.69
C SER A 512 -9.90 20.08 -29.35
N PRO A 513 -8.67 20.43 -28.90
CA PRO A 513 -8.14 19.97 -27.62
C PRO A 513 -8.99 20.34 -26.40
N PRO A 514 -9.51 21.59 -26.26
CA PRO A 514 -10.34 21.95 -25.09
C PRO A 514 -11.61 21.10 -24.93
N ALA A 515 -12.26 20.71 -26.03
CA ALA A 515 -13.48 19.89 -25.96
C ALA A 515 -13.18 18.48 -25.43
N VAL A 516 -12.08 17.87 -25.86
CA VAL A 516 -11.65 16.55 -25.38
C VAL A 516 -11.25 16.60 -23.89
N VAL A 517 -10.56 17.66 -23.47
CA VAL A 517 -10.19 17.90 -22.07
C VAL A 517 -11.45 18.05 -21.20
N ALA A 518 -12.42 18.83 -21.65
CA ALA A 518 -13.68 19.00 -20.94
C ALA A 518 -14.46 17.67 -20.78
N LEU A 519 -14.46 16.83 -21.82
CA LEU A 519 -15.08 15.50 -21.73
C LEU A 519 -14.31 14.59 -20.77
N ALA A 520 -12.99 14.58 -20.80
CA ALA A 520 -12.17 13.79 -19.87
C ALA A 520 -12.44 14.18 -18.41
N HIS A 521 -12.55 15.48 -18.12
CA HIS A 521 -12.94 15.95 -16.78
C HIS A 521 -14.37 15.53 -16.42
N LYS A 522 -15.31 15.60 -17.34
CA LYS A 522 -16.68 15.13 -17.12
C LYS A 522 -16.74 13.63 -16.83
N MET A 523 -15.82 12.85 -17.41
CA MET A 523 -15.66 11.41 -17.15
C MET A 523 -14.85 11.10 -15.87
N GLY A 524 -14.47 12.11 -15.07
CA GLY A 524 -13.91 11.92 -13.73
C GLY A 524 -12.39 12.15 -13.60
N ILE A 525 -11.69 12.57 -14.65
CA ILE A 525 -10.28 12.96 -14.53
C ILE A 525 -10.21 14.31 -13.81
N THR A 526 -9.45 14.38 -12.74
CA THR A 526 -9.24 15.62 -11.94
C THR A 526 -7.84 16.20 -12.13
N SER A 527 -6.91 15.40 -12.68
CA SER A 527 -5.56 15.86 -13.03
C SER A 527 -5.62 16.98 -14.07
N ASP A 528 -4.68 17.91 -13.97
CA ASP A 528 -4.52 18.98 -14.96
C ASP A 528 -4.12 18.39 -16.34
N ILE A 529 -4.87 18.73 -17.37
CA ILE A 529 -4.68 18.24 -18.73
C ILE A 529 -4.42 19.45 -19.64
N PRO A 530 -3.23 19.57 -20.22
CA PRO A 530 -2.95 20.68 -21.15
C PRO A 530 -3.79 20.55 -22.43
N ALA A 531 -4.51 21.60 -22.80
CA ALA A 531 -5.36 21.63 -24.00
C ALA A 531 -4.50 21.89 -25.27
N VAL A 532 -3.66 20.90 -25.62
CA VAL A 532 -2.76 20.93 -26.78
C VAL A 532 -3.04 19.78 -27.73
N TYR A 533 -2.70 19.91 -29.02
CA TYR A 533 -2.98 18.87 -30.03
C TYR A 533 -2.36 17.51 -29.68
N SER A 534 -1.18 17.48 -29.06
CA SER A 534 -0.52 16.24 -28.66
C SER A 534 -1.27 15.43 -27.61
N ILE A 535 -2.32 16.00 -26.97
CA ILE A 535 -3.18 15.24 -26.06
C ILE A 535 -3.90 14.09 -26.76
N ALA A 536 -4.11 14.16 -28.07
CA ALA A 536 -4.61 13.05 -28.88
C ALA A 536 -3.79 11.78 -28.74
N LEU A 537 -2.54 11.90 -28.35
CA LEU A 537 -1.59 10.79 -28.12
C LEU A 537 -1.35 10.55 -26.62
N GLY A 538 -2.02 11.29 -25.73
CA GLY A 538 -1.92 11.16 -24.29
C GLY A 538 -0.64 11.77 -23.69
N SER A 539 -0.27 12.98 -24.13
CA SER A 539 0.86 13.72 -23.58
C SER A 539 0.55 14.42 -22.24
N CYS A 540 -0.20 13.74 -21.37
CA CYS A 540 -0.54 14.21 -20.04
C CYS A 540 -0.30 13.13 -18.98
N ASP A 541 -0.08 13.56 -17.76
CA ASP A 541 0.18 12.71 -16.61
C ASP A 541 -1.09 12.53 -15.78
N ILE A 542 -1.59 11.31 -15.70
CA ILE A 542 -2.82 10.96 -14.97
C ILE A 542 -2.53 9.73 -14.09
N SER A 543 -3.19 9.62 -12.94
CA SER A 543 -3.07 8.47 -12.07
C SER A 543 -3.83 7.26 -12.60
N LEU A 544 -3.38 6.05 -12.24
CA LEU A 544 -4.09 4.83 -12.61
C LEU A 544 -5.51 4.80 -12.01
N TYR A 545 -5.67 5.33 -10.80
CA TYR A 545 -6.97 5.50 -10.14
C TYR A 545 -7.97 6.30 -10.99
N GLU A 546 -7.54 7.46 -11.48
CA GLU A 546 -8.40 8.31 -12.33
C GLU A 546 -8.71 7.63 -13.67
N MET A 547 -7.71 6.97 -14.28
CA MET A 547 -7.90 6.27 -15.55
C MET A 547 -8.90 5.12 -15.44
N VAL A 548 -8.82 4.30 -14.38
CA VAL A 548 -9.77 3.19 -14.16
C VAL A 548 -11.17 3.74 -13.91
N GLY A 549 -11.29 4.78 -13.08
CA GLY A 549 -12.56 5.46 -12.82
C GLY A 549 -13.20 6.03 -14.09
N ALA A 550 -12.42 6.73 -14.92
CA ALA A 550 -12.91 7.31 -16.17
C ALA A 550 -13.31 6.23 -17.21
N MET A 551 -12.51 5.15 -17.32
CA MET A 551 -12.83 4.04 -18.24
C MET A 551 -14.06 3.25 -17.80
N SER A 552 -14.43 3.26 -16.52
CA SER A 552 -15.64 2.59 -16.02
C SER A 552 -16.94 3.17 -16.61
N VAL A 553 -16.91 4.42 -17.05
CA VAL A 553 -18.05 5.11 -17.68
C VAL A 553 -18.58 4.32 -18.86
N PHE A 554 -17.70 3.69 -19.64
CA PHE A 554 -18.10 2.90 -20.81
C PHE A 554 -18.90 1.65 -20.42
N ALA A 555 -18.48 0.91 -19.39
CA ALA A 555 -19.21 -0.27 -18.91
C ALA A 555 -20.45 0.09 -18.08
N ASN A 556 -20.52 1.31 -17.58
CA ASN A 556 -21.62 1.80 -16.74
C ASN A 556 -22.60 2.71 -17.51
N LYS A 557 -22.82 2.41 -18.79
CA LYS A 557 -23.84 3.09 -19.61
C LYS A 557 -23.70 4.60 -19.65
N GLY A 558 -22.47 5.09 -19.64
CA GLY A 558 -22.18 6.54 -19.71
C GLY A 558 -22.17 7.28 -18.37
N VAL A 559 -22.42 6.59 -17.26
CA VAL A 559 -22.44 7.19 -15.93
C VAL A 559 -21.08 7.00 -15.24
N PHE A 560 -20.44 8.10 -14.88
CA PHE A 560 -19.28 8.08 -13.99
C PHE A 560 -19.72 7.79 -12.57
N THR A 561 -19.11 6.79 -11.95
CA THR A 561 -19.25 6.50 -10.52
C THR A 561 -17.86 6.66 -9.89
N GLU A 562 -17.75 7.58 -8.91
CA GLU A 562 -16.47 7.83 -8.24
C GLU A 562 -15.95 6.55 -7.58
N PRO A 563 -14.70 6.13 -7.86
CA PRO A 563 -14.14 4.97 -7.18
C PRO A 563 -14.03 5.20 -5.69
N TYR A 564 -14.54 4.27 -4.87
CA TYR A 564 -14.51 4.35 -3.42
C TYR A 564 -14.02 3.06 -2.79
N PHE A 565 -13.60 3.14 -1.52
CA PHE A 565 -12.84 2.09 -0.86
C PHE A 565 -13.51 1.56 0.42
N ILE A 566 -14.41 2.35 1.03
CA ILE A 566 -15.03 2.05 2.32
C ILE A 566 -16.54 1.99 2.11
N ASN A 567 -17.14 0.86 2.50
CA ASN A 567 -18.59 0.70 2.53
C ASN A 567 -19.18 1.36 3.79
N LYS A 568 -18.64 0.99 4.97
CA LYS A 568 -19.12 1.49 6.25
C LYS A 568 -18.04 1.42 7.33
N ILE A 569 -18.21 2.25 8.34
CA ILE A 569 -17.43 2.21 9.59
C ILE A 569 -18.38 1.85 10.72
N GLU A 570 -18.03 0.85 11.52
CA GLU A 570 -18.73 0.43 12.73
C GLU A 570 -17.82 0.63 13.95
N ASP A 571 -18.44 0.78 15.13
CA ASP A 571 -17.75 0.75 16.40
C ASP A 571 -17.35 -0.69 16.80
N LYS A 572 -16.71 -0.82 17.97
CA LYS A 572 -16.29 -2.11 18.53
C LYS A 572 -17.47 -3.08 18.82
N ASP A 573 -18.67 -2.54 19.02
CA ASP A 573 -19.88 -3.29 19.37
C ASP A 573 -20.73 -3.62 18.13
N GLY A 574 -20.30 -3.17 16.94
CA GLY A 574 -20.97 -3.38 15.66
C GLY A 574 -22.03 -2.34 15.31
N ASN A 575 -22.11 -1.23 16.05
CA ASN A 575 -23.02 -0.14 15.71
C ASN A 575 -22.46 0.65 14.53
N LEU A 576 -23.34 1.00 13.59
CA LEU A 576 -23.00 1.80 12.42
C LEU A 576 -22.66 3.25 12.83
N ILE A 577 -21.44 3.68 12.50
CA ILE A 577 -21.01 5.07 12.68
C ILE A 577 -21.26 5.86 11.39
N GLN A 578 -20.83 5.32 10.25
CA GLN A 578 -20.98 5.98 8.96
C GLN A 578 -21.12 4.97 7.81
N ASP A 579 -22.00 5.30 6.86
CA ASP A 579 -22.19 4.62 5.57
C ASP A 579 -21.62 5.51 4.45
N PHE A 580 -20.94 4.91 3.47
CA PHE A 580 -20.31 5.63 2.36
C PHE A 580 -21.02 5.29 1.05
N LYS A 581 -21.36 6.31 0.29
CA LYS A 581 -21.96 6.15 -1.04
C LYS A 581 -21.16 6.94 -2.06
N PRO A 582 -20.84 6.33 -3.20
CA PRO A 582 -20.11 7.01 -4.26
C PRO A 582 -20.96 8.12 -4.90
N LYS A 583 -20.29 9.17 -5.35
CA LYS A 583 -20.92 10.19 -6.20
C LYS A 583 -21.08 9.63 -7.60
N LYS A 584 -22.21 9.92 -8.23
CA LYS A 584 -22.53 9.53 -9.60
C LYS A 584 -22.88 10.75 -10.42
N GLN A 585 -22.45 10.77 -11.68
CA GLN A 585 -22.82 11.79 -12.65
C GLN A 585 -22.90 11.22 -14.06
N GLU A 586 -23.83 11.68 -14.86
CA GLU A 586 -23.88 11.36 -16.29
C GLU A 586 -22.73 12.08 -17.00
N ALA A 587 -21.88 11.31 -17.68
CA ALA A 587 -20.73 11.83 -18.41
C ALA A 587 -20.94 11.84 -19.92
N ILE A 588 -21.44 10.73 -20.47
CA ILE A 588 -21.77 10.55 -21.90
C ILE A 588 -23.11 9.82 -22.01
N SER A 589 -23.68 9.74 -23.20
CA SER A 589 -24.91 8.98 -23.42
C SER A 589 -24.68 7.47 -23.36
N GLU A 590 -25.74 6.68 -23.09
CA GLU A 590 -25.69 5.20 -23.11
C GLU A 590 -25.26 4.68 -24.49
N GLU A 591 -25.74 5.33 -25.55
CA GLU A 591 -25.40 5.02 -26.94
C GLU A 591 -23.90 5.25 -27.20
N THR A 592 -23.36 6.40 -26.82
CA THR A 592 -21.93 6.72 -26.94
C THR A 592 -21.07 5.70 -26.18
N ALA A 593 -21.46 5.35 -24.96
CA ALA A 593 -20.74 4.36 -24.14
C ALA A 593 -20.70 2.99 -24.85
N TYR A 594 -21.82 2.54 -25.38
CA TYR A 594 -21.89 1.27 -26.08
C TYR A 594 -21.10 1.28 -27.39
N LEU A 595 -21.16 2.35 -28.19
CA LEU A 595 -20.35 2.49 -29.41
C LEU A 595 -18.86 2.44 -29.08
N MET A 596 -18.44 3.06 -27.99
CA MET A 596 -17.04 2.98 -27.53
C MET A 596 -16.63 1.56 -27.12
N LEU A 597 -17.50 0.80 -26.45
CA LEU A 597 -17.24 -0.62 -26.16
C LEU A 597 -17.05 -1.42 -27.44
N GLN A 598 -17.88 -1.18 -28.50
CA GLN A 598 -17.74 -1.84 -29.79
C GLN A 598 -16.39 -1.49 -30.48
N LEU A 599 -15.96 -0.23 -30.41
CA LEU A 599 -14.64 0.21 -30.89
C LEU A 599 -13.51 -0.47 -30.12
N MET A 600 -13.58 -0.48 -28.80
CA MET A 600 -12.52 -0.99 -27.91
C MET A 600 -12.44 -2.52 -27.91
N GLN A 601 -13.51 -3.26 -28.22
CA GLN A 601 -13.46 -4.71 -28.47
C GLN A 601 -12.55 -5.05 -29.68
N GLY A 602 -12.50 -4.20 -30.70
CA GLY A 602 -11.59 -4.33 -31.81
C GLY A 602 -10.12 -4.39 -31.43
N VAL A 603 -9.73 -3.64 -30.36
CA VAL A 603 -8.35 -3.68 -29.83
C VAL A 603 -7.93 -5.07 -29.38
N VAL A 604 -8.85 -5.82 -28.77
CA VAL A 604 -8.61 -7.18 -28.25
C VAL A 604 -8.82 -8.24 -29.35
N ALA A 605 -9.77 -8.00 -30.23
CA ALA A 605 -10.11 -8.97 -31.27
C ALA A 605 -9.03 -9.13 -32.37
N TYR A 606 -8.47 -8.00 -32.83
CA TYR A 606 -7.49 -7.98 -33.93
C TYR A 606 -6.46 -6.84 -33.84
N GLY A 607 -6.55 -5.97 -32.85
CA GLY A 607 -5.67 -4.82 -32.67
C GLY A 607 -4.50 -5.07 -31.73
N THR A 608 -4.04 -4.01 -31.10
CA THR A 608 -2.84 -4.01 -30.22
C THR A 608 -2.95 -4.91 -28.99
N GLY A 609 -4.16 -5.30 -28.58
CA GLY A 609 -4.46 -6.21 -27.47
C GLY A 609 -4.69 -7.68 -27.88
N VAL A 610 -4.56 -8.03 -29.15
CA VAL A 610 -4.89 -9.37 -29.70
C VAL A 610 -4.15 -10.53 -28.98
N ARG A 611 -3.04 -10.24 -28.30
CA ARG A 611 -2.31 -11.20 -27.49
C ARG A 611 -3.16 -11.84 -26.39
N LEU A 612 -4.18 -11.16 -25.86
CA LEU A 612 -5.15 -11.74 -24.94
C LEU A 612 -5.79 -12.99 -25.50
N LYS A 613 -6.11 -12.97 -26.81
CA LYS A 613 -6.75 -14.10 -27.51
C LYS A 613 -5.77 -15.26 -27.74
N TYR A 614 -4.68 -15.01 -28.45
CA TYR A 614 -3.82 -16.13 -28.89
C TYR A 614 -2.84 -16.65 -27.85
N LYS A 615 -2.37 -15.77 -26.89
CA LYS A 615 -1.41 -16.18 -25.87
C LYS A 615 -2.11 -16.58 -24.55
N TYR A 616 -3.18 -15.89 -24.17
CA TYR A 616 -3.84 -16.06 -22.88
C TYR A 616 -5.22 -16.74 -22.94
N GLY A 617 -5.72 -17.07 -24.14
CA GLY A 617 -6.95 -17.85 -24.34
C GLY A 617 -8.25 -17.11 -23.98
N PHE A 618 -8.25 -15.77 -24.08
CA PHE A 618 -9.48 -14.99 -23.89
C PHE A 618 -10.27 -14.96 -25.20
N ASP A 619 -11.43 -15.55 -25.19
CA ASP A 619 -12.40 -15.63 -26.32
C ASP A 619 -13.71 -14.89 -26.02
N ASN A 620 -13.86 -14.36 -24.82
CA ASN A 620 -15.03 -13.66 -24.32
C ASN A 620 -15.02 -12.15 -24.67
N PRO A 621 -16.16 -11.46 -24.50
CA PRO A 621 -16.25 -10.03 -24.76
C PRO A 621 -15.37 -9.22 -23.80
N ILE A 622 -14.31 -8.61 -24.32
CA ILE A 622 -13.41 -7.70 -23.61
C ILE A 622 -13.19 -6.47 -24.49
N ALA A 623 -13.48 -5.31 -23.95
CA ALA A 623 -13.04 -4.05 -24.51
C ALA A 623 -11.74 -3.64 -23.84
N GLY A 624 -10.81 -3.00 -24.56
CA GLY A 624 -9.54 -2.63 -23.96
C GLY A 624 -8.78 -1.57 -24.74
N LYS A 625 -7.71 -1.06 -24.11
CA LYS A 625 -6.76 -0.14 -24.75
C LYS A 625 -5.36 -0.31 -24.18
N THR A 626 -4.38 -0.49 -25.05
CA THR A 626 -2.96 -0.44 -24.72
C THR A 626 -2.45 1.00 -24.76
N GLY A 627 -1.53 1.33 -23.87
CA GLY A 627 -0.79 2.58 -23.87
C GLY A 627 0.72 2.32 -23.82
N THR A 628 1.46 3.17 -24.52
CA THR A 628 2.92 3.19 -24.50
C THR A 628 3.35 4.63 -24.74
N THR A 629 4.26 5.12 -23.93
CA THR A 629 4.89 6.42 -24.15
C THR A 629 5.98 6.33 -25.20
N GLN A 630 6.36 7.47 -25.80
CA GLN A 630 7.34 7.49 -26.90
C GLN A 630 8.66 6.81 -26.52
N ASN A 631 9.13 7.01 -25.28
CA ASN A 631 10.40 6.45 -24.79
C ASN A 631 10.22 5.10 -24.11
N GLN A 632 9.05 4.47 -24.21
CA GLN A 632 8.73 3.20 -23.53
C GLN A 632 8.94 3.23 -22.00
N SER A 633 8.88 4.43 -21.38
CA SER A 633 9.02 4.61 -19.94
C SER A 633 7.76 4.15 -19.18
N ASP A 634 6.60 4.14 -19.86
CA ASP A 634 5.31 3.81 -19.29
C ASP A 634 4.56 2.86 -20.21
N GLY A 635 4.23 1.69 -19.69
CA GLY A 635 3.38 0.71 -20.32
C GLY A 635 2.04 0.61 -19.61
N TRP A 636 0.94 0.72 -20.36
CA TRP A 636 -0.42 0.71 -19.83
C TRP A 636 -1.28 -0.34 -20.52
N PHE A 637 -2.19 -0.90 -19.75
CA PHE A 637 -3.31 -1.65 -20.30
C PHE A 637 -4.58 -1.36 -19.47
N MET A 638 -5.63 -0.94 -20.18
CA MET A 638 -6.97 -0.78 -19.61
C MET A 638 -7.85 -1.85 -20.19
N GLY A 639 -8.37 -2.76 -19.36
CA GLY A 639 -9.28 -3.82 -19.75
C GLY A 639 -10.65 -3.62 -19.11
N ILE A 640 -11.69 -3.74 -19.94
CA ILE A 640 -13.08 -3.52 -19.56
C ILE A 640 -13.86 -4.79 -19.86
N THR A 641 -14.50 -5.33 -18.85
CA THR A 641 -15.49 -6.40 -18.95
C THR A 641 -16.84 -5.87 -18.43
N PRO A 642 -17.96 -6.56 -18.63
CA PRO A 642 -19.25 -6.09 -18.14
C PRO A 642 -19.29 -5.86 -16.62
N ASP A 643 -18.54 -6.66 -15.83
CA ASP A 643 -18.59 -6.62 -14.36
C ASP A 643 -17.35 -6.00 -13.72
N LEU A 644 -16.24 -5.86 -14.46
CA LEU A 644 -14.99 -5.32 -13.93
C LEU A 644 -14.29 -4.41 -14.93
N VAL A 645 -13.79 -3.29 -14.44
CA VAL A 645 -12.82 -2.44 -15.15
C VAL A 645 -11.50 -2.48 -14.40
N SER A 646 -10.44 -2.90 -15.09
CA SER A 646 -9.15 -3.09 -14.47
C SER A 646 -8.06 -2.41 -15.31
N GLY A 647 -7.24 -1.63 -14.64
CA GLY A 647 -6.09 -0.95 -15.24
C GLY A 647 -4.79 -1.48 -14.67
N VAL A 648 -3.77 -1.55 -15.52
CA VAL A 648 -2.39 -1.89 -15.13
C VAL A 648 -1.44 -0.87 -15.73
N TRP A 649 -0.53 -0.38 -14.91
CA TRP A 649 0.63 0.40 -15.32
C TRP A 649 1.92 -0.33 -14.94
N VAL A 650 2.93 -0.26 -15.81
CA VAL A 650 4.27 -0.80 -15.55
C VAL A 650 5.32 0.20 -16.05
N GLY A 651 6.32 0.47 -15.23
CA GLY A 651 7.45 1.34 -15.56
C GLY A 651 8.49 1.35 -14.45
N CYS A 652 9.61 2.05 -14.65
CA CYS A 652 10.54 2.30 -13.54
C CYS A 652 10.11 3.53 -12.74
N GLU A 653 10.63 3.67 -11.52
CA GLU A 653 10.43 4.88 -10.71
C GLU A 653 10.88 6.12 -11.47
N ASP A 654 12.02 6.04 -12.14
CA ASP A 654 12.60 7.10 -12.94
C ASP A 654 12.29 6.89 -14.44
N ARG A 655 11.79 7.92 -15.12
CA ARG A 655 11.42 7.83 -16.54
C ARG A 655 12.61 7.62 -17.48
N SER A 656 13.81 7.97 -17.05
CA SER A 656 15.03 7.69 -17.81
C SER A 656 15.43 6.22 -17.79
N ALA A 657 14.87 5.42 -16.86
CA ALA A 657 15.11 3.99 -16.80
C ALA A 657 13.94 3.24 -17.49
N HIS A 658 14.18 2.68 -18.68
CA HIS A 658 13.16 2.03 -19.49
C HIS A 658 13.75 1.04 -20.50
N PHE A 659 12.92 0.27 -21.16
CA PHE A 659 13.32 -0.54 -22.32
C PHE A 659 13.70 0.38 -23.49
N ARG A 660 14.74 0.04 -24.21
CA ARG A 660 15.23 0.81 -25.37
C ARG A 660 14.52 0.47 -26.67
N THR A 661 13.63 -0.52 -26.67
CA THR A 661 12.91 -0.96 -27.86
C THR A 661 11.43 -1.07 -27.60
N LEU A 662 10.63 -0.67 -28.59
CA LEU A 662 9.17 -0.80 -28.55
C LEU A 662 8.74 -2.28 -28.36
N ALA A 663 9.44 -3.20 -29.03
CA ALA A 663 9.13 -4.62 -28.98
C ALA A 663 9.14 -5.22 -27.55
N LEU A 664 9.94 -4.65 -26.65
CA LEU A 664 9.99 -5.09 -25.24
C LEU A 664 9.18 -4.18 -24.31
N GLY A 665 9.21 -2.85 -24.55
CA GLY A 665 8.66 -1.84 -23.62
C GLY A 665 7.19 -1.46 -23.86
N GLN A 666 6.56 -1.94 -24.94
CA GLN A 666 5.16 -1.59 -25.20
C GLN A 666 4.20 -2.17 -24.16
N GLY A 667 3.09 -1.46 -23.89
CA GLY A 667 2.07 -1.86 -22.91
C GLY A 667 1.49 -3.27 -23.15
N ALA A 668 1.44 -3.73 -24.43
CA ALA A 668 1.05 -5.09 -24.78
C ALA A 668 2.02 -6.17 -24.25
N ASN A 669 3.27 -5.79 -23.91
CA ASN A 669 4.31 -6.69 -23.39
C ASN A 669 4.62 -6.45 -21.92
N THR A 670 4.23 -5.32 -21.36
CA THR A 670 4.52 -4.95 -19.98
C THR A 670 3.29 -5.05 -19.07
N ALA A 671 2.24 -4.30 -19.35
CA ALA A 671 1.05 -4.21 -18.51
C ALA A 671 -0.05 -5.24 -18.84
N LEU A 672 -0.33 -5.50 -20.14
CA LEU A 672 -1.37 -6.43 -20.56
C LEU A 672 -1.19 -7.85 -20.00
N PRO A 673 0.02 -8.44 -19.91
CA PRO A 673 0.19 -9.77 -19.34
C PRO A 673 -0.16 -9.87 -17.86
N VAL A 674 0.09 -8.81 -17.07
CA VAL A 674 -0.30 -8.76 -15.65
C VAL A 674 -1.83 -8.80 -15.54
N TRP A 675 -2.53 -7.98 -16.35
CA TRP A 675 -3.98 -7.99 -16.45
C TRP A 675 -4.52 -9.38 -16.83
N ALA A 676 -3.90 -10.01 -17.81
CA ALA A 676 -4.30 -11.32 -18.29
C ALA A 676 -4.20 -12.40 -17.19
N LEU A 677 -3.07 -12.47 -16.48
CA LEU A 677 -2.87 -13.42 -15.39
C LEU A 677 -3.82 -13.18 -14.21
N TYR A 678 -4.14 -11.92 -13.93
CA TYR A 678 -5.14 -11.57 -12.93
C TYR A 678 -6.53 -12.06 -13.34
N MET A 679 -7.00 -11.71 -14.54
CA MET A 679 -8.33 -12.07 -15.01
C MET A 679 -8.51 -13.58 -15.25
N GLN A 680 -7.45 -14.31 -15.61
CA GLN A 680 -7.52 -15.78 -15.68
C GLN A 680 -7.88 -16.39 -14.31
N GLN A 681 -7.29 -15.90 -13.22
CA GLN A 681 -7.62 -16.36 -11.87
C GLN A 681 -9.02 -15.93 -11.45
N VAL A 682 -9.42 -14.69 -11.77
CA VAL A 682 -10.77 -14.17 -11.48
C VAL A 682 -11.83 -15.01 -12.15
N TYR A 683 -11.69 -15.33 -13.43
CA TYR A 683 -12.65 -16.17 -14.17
C TYR A 683 -12.63 -17.66 -13.77
N ALA A 684 -11.50 -18.14 -13.26
CA ALA A 684 -11.37 -19.50 -12.77
C ALA A 684 -12.00 -19.74 -11.39
N ASP A 685 -12.32 -18.67 -10.65
CA ASP A 685 -12.92 -18.77 -9.32
C ASP A 685 -14.44 -18.51 -9.35
N PRO A 686 -15.27 -19.57 -9.32
CA PRO A 686 -16.72 -19.42 -9.36
C PRO A 686 -17.29 -18.69 -8.12
N GLY A 687 -16.56 -18.65 -7.00
CA GLY A 687 -16.95 -17.93 -5.80
C GLY A 687 -16.97 -16.39 -5.95
N LEU A 688 -16.39 -15.87 -7.01
CA LEU A 688 -16.42 -14.44 -7.33
C LEU A 688 -17.64 -14.00 -8.10
N HIS A 689 -18.42 -14.95 -8.64
CA HIS A 689 -19.63 -14.69 -9.44
C HIS A 689 -19.41 -13.78 -10.66
N ILE A 690 -18.19 -13.74 -11.21
CA ILE A 690 -17.85 -13.01 -12.43
C ILE A 690 -18.03 -13.95 -13.63
N ILE A 691 -18.98 -13.62 -14.48
CA ILE A 691 -19.35 -14.46 -15.61
C ILE A 691 -18.45 -14.14 -16.82
N LYS A 692 -17.59 -15.10 -17.21
CA LYS A 692 -16.64 -14.92 -18.33
C LYS A 692 -17.34 -14.51 -19.63
N ASP A 693 -18.41 -15.19 -20.02
CA ASP A 693 -19.04 -15.03 -21.32
C ASP A 693 -20.22 -14.02 -21.33
N LYS A 694 -20.30 -13.18 -20.28
CA LYS A 694 -21.29 -12.10 -20.23
C LYS A 694 -21.01 -11.06 -21.30
N ASN A 695 -22.05 -10.69 -22.07
CA ASN A 695 -21.97 -9.62 -23.06
C ASN A 695 -22.22 -8.24 -22.44
N PHE A 696 -21.73 -7.21 -23.11
CA PHE A 696 -22.12 -5.84 -22.78
C PHE A 696 -23.57 -5.61 -23.17
N ASP A 697 -24.35 -4.99 -22.27
CA ASP A 697 -25.76 -4.68 -22.53
C ASP A 697 -25.88 -3.63 -23.64
N PRO A 698 -26.69 -3.85 -24.67
CA PRO A 698 -26.98 -2.83 -25.66
C PRO A 698 -27.78 -1.67 -25.03
N PRO A 699 -27.75 -0.46 -25.64
CA PRO A 699 -28.52 0.66 -25.15
C PRO A 699 -30.02 0.41 -25.32
N LYS A 700 -30.82 1.06 -24.46
CA LYS A 700 -32.28 0.94 -24.51
C LYS A 700 -32.89 1.48 -25.80
N LYS A 701 -32.29 2.54 -26.35
CA LYS A 701 -32.69 3.11 -27.65
C LYS A 701 -31.91 2.42 -28.78
N PRO A 702 -32.56 2.13 -29.90
CA PRO A 702 -31.85 1.63 -31.08
C PRO A 702 -30.77 2.61 -31.53
N LEU A 703 -29.63 2.06 -31.93
CA LEU A 703 -28.55 2.87 -32.50
C LEU A 703 -28.93 3.33 -33.92
N GLU A 704 -28.82 4.64 -34.17
CA GLU A 704 -29.07 5.23 -35.48
C GLU A 704 -27.86 5.15 -36.43
N VAL A 705 -26.69 4.75 -35.88
CA VAL A 705 -25.44 4.68 -36.63
C VAL A 705 -25.01 3.22 -36.85
N ASP A 706 -24.40 2.95 -38.01
CA ASP A 706 -23.82 1.65 -38.33
C ASP A 706 -22.53 1.42 -37.54
N PHE A 707 -22.43 0.30 -36.83
CA PHE A 707 -21.25 -0.14 -36.08
C PHE A 707 -20.71 -1.51 -36.49
N ASP A 708 -21.41 -2.21 -37.43
CA ASP A 708 -20.96 -3.45 -38.08
C ASP A 708 -20.33 -3.10 -39.43
N CYS A 709 -19.04 -2.73 -39.39
CA CYS A 709 -18.32 -2.11 -40.50
C CYS A 709 -18.08 -3.03 -41.72
N GLY A 710 -18.78 -4.17 -41.84
CA GLY A 710 -18.81 -5.05 -42.98
C GLY A 710 -17.78 -6.19 -42.98
N ASP A 711 -17.85 -7.03 -44.03
CA ASP A 711 -17.15 -8.34 -44.09
C ASP A 711 -15.61 -8.27 -44.08
N GLU A 712 -14.99 -7.18 -44.52
CA GLU A 712 -13.53 -7.05 -44.56
C GLU A 712 -12.92 -6.98 -43.14
N GLU A 713 -13.57 -6.28 -42.20
CA GLU A 713 -13.10 -6.20 -40.82
C GLU A 713 -13.52 -7.41 -39.99
N ASN A 714 -14.68 -8.01 -40.31
CA ASN A 714 -15.13 -9.25 -39.70
C ASN A 714 -14.28 -10.47 -40.16
N ALA A 715 -13.75 -10.48 -41.37
CA ALA A 715 -12.84 -11.50 -41.88
C ALA A 715 -11.46 -11.46 -41.18
N ILE A 716 -10.97 -10.26 -40.83
CA ILE A 716 -9.74 -10.07 -40.03
C ILE A 716 -9.93 -10.57 -38.58
N ALA A 717 -11.10 -10.29 -37.98
CA ALA A 717 -11.44 -10.74 -36.64
C ALA A 717 -11.65 -12.26 -36.51
N ASN A 718 -12.11 -12.93 -37.57
CA ASN A 718 -12.44 -14.36 -37.61
C ASN A 718 -12.14 -14.99 -38.99
N PRO A 719 -10.88 -15.29 -39.30
CA PRO A 719 -10.50 -15.82 -40.64
C PRO A 719 -11.16 -17.16 -40.98
N ASN A 720 -11.70 -17.87 -39.99
CA ASN A 720 -12.35 -19.18 -40.18
C ASN A 720 -13.90 -19.13 -40.18
N LYS A 721 -14.53 -17.93 -40.08
CA LYS A 721 -15.98 -17.82 -40.14
C LYS A 721 -16.41 -17.50 -41.59
N PRO A 722 -17.22 -18.34 -42.26
CA PRO A 722 -17.68 -18.03 -43.60
C PRO A 722 -18.51 -16.74 -43.61
N ALA A 723 -18.24 -15.86 -44.56
CA ALA A 723 -18.96 -14.61 -44.75
C ALA A 723 -20.47 -14.86 -44.85
N LYS A 724 -21.24 -14.18 -43.98
CA LYS A 724 -22.71 -14.21 -44.07
C LYS A 724 -23.13 -13.57 -45.40
N LYS A 725 -23.67 -14.36 -46.34
CA LYS A 725 -24.26 -13.82 -47.55
C LYS A 725 -25.36 -12.82 -47.18
N LYS A 726 -25.22 -11.56 -47.59
CA LYS A 726 -26.28 -10.55 -47.51
C LYS A 726 -27.53 -11.11 -48.22
N LYS A 727 -28.62 -11.33 -47.52
CA LYS A 727 -29.93 -11.45 -48.14
C LYS A 727 -30.22 -10.12 -48.82
N LYS A 728 -30.20 -10.08 -50.16
CA LYS A 728 -30.79 -8.97 -50.88
C LYS A 728 -32.24 -8.87 -50.44
N ALA A 729 -32.63 -7.71 -49.93
CA ALA A 729 -34.03 -7.35 -49.77
C ALA A 729 -34.63 -7.38 -51.17
N VAL A 730 -35.47 -8.34 -51.43
CA VAL A 730 -36.36 -8.32 -52.62
C VAL A 730 -37.36 -7.26 -52.31
N ILE A 731 -37.24 -6.08 -52.96
CA ILE A 731 -38.29 -5.12 -53.04
C ILE A 731 -39.33 -5.74 -53.93
N ASP A 732 -40.43 -6.21 -53.36
CA ASP A 732 -41.61 -6.67 -54.10
C ASP A 732 -42.26 -5.41 -54.67
N THR A 733 -42.06 -5.20 -55.97
CA THR A 733 -42.74 -4.19 -56.76
C THR A 733 -44.01 -4.78 -57.34
N ASP A 734 -45.03 -5.05 -56.53
CA ASP A 734 -46.40 -5.23 -56.95
C ASP A 734 -47.30 -4.83 -55.79
N GLU A 735 -47.64 -3.52 -55.77
CA GLU A 735 -48.92 -2.93 -55.43
C GLU A 735 -48.76 -1.41 -55.38
N PHE A 736 -49.29 -0.79 -56.41
CA PHE A 736 -49.77 0.59 -56.58
C PHE A 736 -49.34 1.68 -55.63
#